data_3e3166deecefd1198ce5a1e39254239d
#
_entry.id   3e3166deecefd1198ce5a1e39254239d
#
_cell.length_a   1.000
_cell.length_b   1.000
_cell.length_c   1.000
_cell.angle_alpha   90.00
_cell.angle_beta   90.00
_cell.angle_gamma   90.00
#
_symmetry.space_group_name_H-M   'P 1'
#
loop_
_entity.id
_entity.type
_entity.pdbx_description
1 polymer ?
#
loop_
_entity_poly.entity_id
_entity_poly.type
_entity_poly.pdbx_seq_one_letter_code
_entity_poly.pdbx_strand_id
1 'polypeptide(L)'
;MRTMTAIGCESRAAIASFSSVSSRRAFLRASAAAGGGLLLHAMLPPLTDVAMAETSVDAAGETAPLNAFIRIAPDGVVTIMSKNPEIGQGVKTMLPMVIAEELDVEWKNVRIEQAPLDASKFGWQFAGGSMATPLNYDPLRRVGAAGREMLVAAAAQSWGVPPSECSAEAGVVHHQKSGRSLAYGELASKAATLPAPDLASVTLKDPKSFRIIGQRMPGVDNAKIVIGQPLFGIDVALPGMLYAVFQKCPVFGGTVTSANVDAVKALPGVRDAFIVRASEANPGGDPEGVSDGVAIVATSWWAASQAREKLEIAWHEGPTSAQSSELFAREAAKLSQGTPAAYLRRDGDVASALQGAAHVVEAAYSYPFLAHISLEPQNCTAHFADGKVVLWAPTQNPEPGARLVAATLGIPERDVTVNMTRVGGGFGRRLRSDFMAEAAWITKRARAPVKLLWNRQDDIQHDFYRPAGFHFFKGGLDDAGGLVAFSDHFVTFGRRGKLADSAAMDANEFPAQLVPHLEYGQSMIELGVPTGPLRAPRSNALGFVFQSFIDELAHRAGRDPLAFRLSLLGEPRVLVNSSGKPNALRDFNTSRMRDVLLRVAEVSDWSHRDALPQRTGKGVAFYFSHLGYFAEVVQATVAASGDVKLDHVWVVGDVGSQIVNPSGAENQVQGAALDGLGAALGQAITIDRGRVAQANFDSVKPLRIDQAPPVEAHFLTTDHPPTGLGEPALPPVIPALCNAIFAATGKRIRSLPIETEALKA
;
A
#
# COMPACT_ATOMS: atom_id res chain seq x y z
N MET A 1 40.70 31.59 -21.50
CA MET A 1 41.74 30.61 -21.91
C MET A 1 41.75 29.50 -20.88
N ARG A 2 41.24 28.41 -21.23
CA ARG A 2 41.46 26.96 -20.99
C ARG A 2 40.13 26.20 -21.00
N THR A 3 40.03 25.40 -22.00
CA THR A 3 39.08 24.42 -22.44
C THR A 3 38.72 23.38 -21.40
N MET A 4 37.43 23.08 -21.26
CA MET A 4 36.93 21.84 -20.68
C MET A 4 36.35 20.94 -21.77
N THR A 5 36.92 19.78 -21.86
CA THR A 5 36.61 18.72 -22.82
C THR A 5 35.39 17.93 -22.34
N ALA A 6 34.42 17.74 -23.22
CA ALA A 6 33.30 16.83 -23.04
C ALA A 6 33.75 15.38 -23.26
N ILE A 7 33.37 14.50 -22.37
CA ILE A 7 33.49 13.04 -22.55
C ILE A 7 32.08 12.51 -22.73
N GLY A 8 31.79 12.10 -23.98
CA GLY A 8 30.59 11.34 -24.29
C GLY A 8 30.78 9.86 -23.93
N CYS A 9 29.76 9.29 -23.35
CA CYS A 9 29.69 7.84 -23.12
C CYS A 9 28.49 7.29 -23.90
N GLU A 10 28.75 6.69 -25.05
CA GLU A 10 27.81 5.85 -25.79
C GLU A 10 27.80 4.46 -25.14
N SER A 11 26.67 4.03 -24.55
CA SER A 11 26.45 2.65 -24.19
C SER A 11 25.58 1.96 -25.22
N ARG A 12 26.17 1.09 -26.02
CA ARG A 12 25.51 0.12 -26.89
C ARG A 12 24.86 -0.96 -26.03
N ALA A 13 23.56 -1.09 -26.11
CA ALA A 13 22.83 -2.24 -25.57
C ALA A 13 23.07 -3.47 -26.46
N ALA A 14 23.73 -4.48 -25.92
CA ALA A 14 23.82 -5.82 -26.51
C ALA A 14 22.64 -6.66 -25.99
N ILE A 15 21.74 -7.05 -26.89
CA ILE A 15 20.69 -8.04 -26.61
C ILE A 15 21.37 -9.41 -26.61
N ALA A 16 21.55 -10.00 -25.43
CA ALA A 16 21.98 -11.37 -25.29
C ALA A 16 20.75 -12.28 -25.13
N SER A 17 20.54 -13.15 -26.14
CA SER A 17 19.56 -14.24 -26.07
C SER A 17 20.07 -15.32 -25.13
N PHE A 18 19.41 -15.55 -24.01
CA PHE A 18 19.72 -16.66 -23.10
C PHE A 18 18.80 -17.85 -23.37
N SER A 19 19.37 -18.91 -23.90
CA SER A 19 18.78 -20.25 -23.87
C SER A 19 19.35 -21.01 -22.67
N SER A 20 18.58 -21.18 -21.59
CA SER A 20 18.97 -22.02 -20.46
C SER A 20 18.24 -23.37 -20.50
N VAL A 21 18.98 -24.42 -20.72
CA VAL A 21 18.53 -25.81 -20.54
C VAL A 21 18.70 -26.19 -19.09
N SER A 22 17.63 -26.15 -18.28
CA SER A 22 17.68 -26.71 -16.93
C SER A 22 17.73 -28.24 -16.99
N SER A 23 18.60 -28.88 -16.17
CA SER A 23 18.78 -30.33 -16.23
C SER A 23 17.53 -31.06 -15.68
N ARG A 24 17.09 -32.08 -16.40
CA ARG A 24 15.99 -33.00 -16.00
C ARG A 24 16.13 -33.54 -14.58
N ARG A 25 17.36 -33.69 -14.08
CA ARG A 25 17.65 -34.21 -12.73
C ARG A 25 17.27 -33.25 -11.60
N ALA A 26 17.39 -31.95 -11.80
CA ALA A 26 16.97 -30.93 -10.79
C ALA A 26 15.46 -30.86 -10.65
N PHE A 27 14.74 -30.95 -11.77
CA PHE A 27 13.28 -31.01 -11.82
C PHE A 27 12.71 -32.25 -11.12
N LEU A 28 13.23 -33.45 -11.43
CA LEU A 28 12.77 -34.70 -10.84
C LEU A 28 13.05 -34.80 -9.32
N ARG A 29 14.15 -34.21 -8.82
CA ARG A 29 14.44 -34.17 -7.39
C ARG A 29 13.47 -33.28 -6.61
N ALA A 30 13.05 -32.14 -7.18
CA ALA A 30 12.03 -31.27 -6.57
C ALA A 30 10.64 -31.94 -6.54
N SER A 31 10.30 -32.68 -7.59
CA SER A 31 9.00 -33.39 -7.70
C SER A 31 8.91 -34.62 -6.80
N ALA A 32 10.02 -35.37 -6.62
CA ALA A 32 10.07 -36.56 -5.77
C ALA A 32 9.99 -36.22 -4.26
N ALA A 33 10.47 -35.06 -3.84
CA ALA A 33 10.40 -34.61 -2.46
C ALA A 33 8.97 -34.24 -2.00
N ALA A 34 7.99 -34.13 -2.93
CA ALA A 34 6.64 -33.67 -2.67
C ALA A 34 5.57 -34.79 -2.61
N GLY A 35 5.96 -36.04 -2.42
CA GLY A 35 5.02 -37.15 -2.20
C GLY A 35 4.15 -37.53 -3.41
N GLY A 36 4.72 -37.52 -4.62
CA GLY A 36 4.08 -38.04 -5.84
C GLY A 36 3.12 -37.10 -6.56
N GLY A 37 3.11 -35.79 -6.24
CA GLY A 37 2.30 -34.80 -6.94
C GLY A 37 3.05 -34.02 -8.04
N LEU A 38 2.33 -33.25 -8.85
CA LEU A 38 2.89 -32.35 -9.85
C LEU A 38 3.35 -31.03 -9.20
N LEU A 39 4.63 -30.70 -9.35
CA LEU A 39 5.17 -29.38 -9.04
C LEU A 39 5.42 -28.65 -10.35
N LEU A 40 4.59 -27.66 -10.64
CA LEU A 40 4.72 -26.80 -11.82
C LEU A 40 5.68 -25.65 -11.56
N HIS A 41 6.63 -25.50 -12.43
CA HIS A 41 7.63 -24.45 -12.41
C HIS A 41 7.35 -23.47 -13.55
N ALA A 42 7.27 -22.18 -13.23
CA ALA A 42 7.10 -21.11 -14.20
C ALA A 42 8.07 -19.95 -13.91
N MET A 43 8.67 -19.39 -14.94
CA MET A 43 9.43 -18.15 -14.83
C MET A 43 8.48 -16.97 -14.94
N LEU A 44 8.50 -16.07 -13.98
CA LEU A 44 7.95 -14.73 -14.17
C LEU A 44 9.06 -13.82 -14.73
N PRO A 45 8.77 -13.02 -15.77
CA PRO A 45 9.76 -12.07 -16.28
C PRO A 45 10.16 -11.08 -15.18
N PRO A 46 11.43 -10.63 -15.13
CA PRO A 46 11.83 -9.58 -14.23
C PRO A 46 11.05 -8.29 -14.58
N LEU A 47 10.52 -7.63 -13.56
CA LEU A 47 9.78 -6.37 -13.70
C LEU A 47 10.79 -5.23 -13.87
N THR A 48 11.17 -4.95 -15.11
CA THR A 48 12.23 -3.96 -15.42
C THR A 48 11.75 -2.52 -15.53
N ASP A 49 10.44 -2.21 -15.45
CA ASP A 49 9.93 -0.87 -15.73
C ASP A 49 8.93 -0.30 -14.70
N VAL A 50 9.05 -0.66 -13.43
CA VAL A 50 8.37 0.10 -12.38
C VAL A 50 9.40 0.99 -11.71
N ALA A 51 9.45 2.27 -12.08
CA ALA A 51 10.29 3.27 -11.44
C ALA A 51 9.84 3.48 -9.98
N MET A 52 10.33 2.66 -9.11
CA MET A 52 10.56 2.94 -7.71
C MET A 52 12.03 3.36 -7.60
N ALA A 53 12.33 4.30 -6.73
CA ALA A 53 13.65 4.91 -6.55
C ALA A 53 14.80 3.90 -6.77
N GLU A 54 15.74 4.30 -7.61
CA GLU A 54 16.90 3.53 -7.99
C GLU A 54 17.62 2.90 -6.79
N THR A 55 17.53 1.58 -6.69
CA THR A 55 18.58 0.79 -6.06
C THR A 55 19.15 -0.08 -7.16
N SER A 56 20.36 0.24 -7.60
CA SER A 56 21.14 -0.55 -8.51
C SER A 56 21.37 -1.95 -7.94
N VAL A 57 20.89 -2.98 -8.63
CA VAL A 57 21.24 -4.37 -8.36
C VAL A 57 22.16 -4.82 -9.49
N ASP A 58 23.42 -4.99 -9.18
CA ASP A 58 24.36 -5.72 -10.03
C ASP A 58 23.96 -7.19 -10.11
N ALA A 59 23.38 -7.59 -11.22
CA ALA A 59 23.05 -8.97 -11.52
C ALA A 59 24.28 -9.69 -12.08
N ALA A 60 25.08 -10.27 -11.20
CA ALA A 60 26.05 -11.31 -11.59
C ALA A 60 25.34 -12.66 -11.70
N GLY A 61 25.32 -13.20 -12.91
CA GLY A 61 24.69 -14.39 -13.42
C GLY A 61 24.63 -15.64 -12.54
N GLU A 62 23.43 -15.97 -12.11
CA GLU A 62 22.98 -17.36 -12.00
C GLU A 62 21.60 -17.45 -12.62
N THR A 63 21.40 -18.47 -13.49
CA THR A 63 20.11 -18.74 -14.12
C THR A 63 19.03 -18.89 -13.08
N ALA A 64 18.05 -17.98 -13.06
CA ALA A 64 16.92 -18.01 -12.14
C ALA A 64 16.21 -19.38 -12.21
N PRO A 65 16.02 -20.08 -11.10
CA PRO A 65 15.27 -21.33 -11.08
C PRO A 65 13.81 -21.08 -11.46
N LEU A 66 13.16 -22.07 -12.07
CA LEU A 66 11.74 -22.02 -12.40
C LEU A 66 10.90 -21.84 -11.13
N ASN A 67 9.88 -20.99 -11.18
CA ASN A 67 8.99 -20.72 -10.06
C ASN A 67 7.98 -21.87 -9.85
N ALA A 68 7.71 -22.23 -8.59
CA ALA A 68 6.84 -23.31 -8.19
C ALA A 68 5.56 -22.80 -7.54
N PHE A 69 4.50 -22.61 -8.32
CA PHE A 69 3.21 -22.09 -7.83
C PHE A 69 2.16 -23.17 -7.57
N ILE A 70 2.25 -24.32 -8.25
CA ILE A 70 1.18 -25.33 -8.28
C ILE A 70 1.73 -26.68 -7.90
N ARG A 71 1.07 -27.36 -6.97
CA ARG A 71 1.27 -28.77 -6.61
C ARG A 71 -0.04 -29.52 -6.69
N ILE A 72 -0.08 -30.64 -7.38
CA ILE A 72 -1.26 -31.48 -7.52
C ILE A 72 -0.99 -32.83 -6.87
N ALA A 73 -1.79 -33.20 -5.88
CA ALA A 73 -1.70 -34.46 -5.18
C ALA A 73 -2.41 -35.57 -5.96
N PRO A 74 -2.09 -36.87 -5.73
CA PRO A 74 -2.74 -37.99 -6.41
C PRO A 74 -4.26 -38.05 -6.21
N ASP A 75 -4.77 -37.50 -5.10
CA ASP A 75 -6.21 -37.42 -4.80
C ASP A 75 -6.93 -36.29 -5.54
N GLY A 76 -6.21 -35.53 -6.38
CA GLY A 76 -6.75 -34.43 -7.16
C GLY A 76 -6.78 -33.07 -6.42
N VAL A 77 -6.33 -33.00 -5.17
CA VAL A 77 -6.20 -31.72 -4.44
C VAL A 77 -5.08 -30.88 -5.04
N VAL A 78 -5.41 -29.64 -5.40
CA VAL A 78 -4.47 -28.68 -5.98
C VAL A 78 -4.05 -27.67 -4.90
N THR A 79 -2.77 -27.65 -4.56
CA THR A 79 -2.19 -26.63 -3.68
C THR A 79 -1.59 -25.51 -4.52
N ILE A 80 -2.05 -24.28 -4.28
CA ILE A 80 -1.54 -23.08 -4.95
C ILE A 80 -0.82 -22.20 -3.93
N MET A 81 0.42 -21.79 -4.29
CA MET A 81 1.23 -20.91 -3.46
C MET A 81 0.80 -19.45 -3.66
N SER A 82 0.34 -18.81 -2.59
CA SER A 82 0.10 -17.37 -2.58
C SER A 82 1.41 -16.64 -2.32
N LYS A 83 1.89 -15.87 -3.31
CA LYS A 83 3.23 -15.27 -3.25
C LYS A 83 3.30 -14.00 -2.41
N ASN A 84 2.27 -13.15 -2.44
CA ASN A 84 2.30 -11.83 -1.81
C ASN A 84 1.90 -11.88 -0.34
N PRO A 85 2.40 -10.96 0.51
CA PRO A 85 1.94 -10.82 1.88
C PRO A 85 0.44 -10.54 1.96
N GLU A 86 -0.27 -11.21 2.87
CA GLU A 86 -1.69 -11.00 3.16
C GLU A 86 -1.84 -10.04 4.35
N ILE A 87 -2.32 -8.83 4.09
CA ILE A 87 -2.46 -7.76 5.10
C ILE A 87 -3.94 -7.40 5.41
N GLY A 88 -4.86 -8.26 4.96
CA GLY A 88 -6.31 -8.04 5.04
C GLY A 88 -6.94 -7.60 3.70
N GLN A 89 -6.14 -7.40 2.65
CA GLN A 89 -6.61 -6.96 1.32
C GLN A 89 -7.13 -8.11 0.45
N GLY A 90 -6.98 -9.38 0.88
CA GLY A 90 -7.56 -10.54 0.22
C GLY A 90 -6.72 -11.12 -0.93
N VAL A 91 -5.45 -10.74 -1.09
CA VAL A 91 -4.58 -11.25 -2.17
C VAL A 91 -4.31 -12.74 -2.04
N LYS A 92 -4.30 -13.28 -0.81
CA LYS A 92 -4.14 -14.72 -0.56
C LYS A 92 -5.29 -15.55 -1.12
N THR A 93 -6.45 -14.95 -1.37
CA THR A 93 -7.58 -15.55 -2.08
C THR A 93 -7.54 -15.19 -3.56
N MET A 94 -7.42 -13.90 -3.87
CA MET A 94 -7.60 -13.35 -5.21
C MET A 94 -6.53 -13.82 -6.21
N LEU A 95 -5.24 -13.83 -5.84
CA LEU A 95 -4.19 -14.26 -6.76
C LEU A 95 -4.28 -15.75 -7.11
N PRO A 96 -4.51 -16.67 -6.14
CA PRO A 96 -4.80 -18.07 -6.46
C PRO A 96 -6.03 -18.30 -7.32
N MET A 97 -7.09 -17.47 -7.22
CA MET A 97 -8.25 -17.55 -8.12
C MET A 97 -7.85 -17.41 -9.60
N VAL A 98 -6.89 -16.53 -9.90
CA VAL A 98 -6.36 -16.30 -11.25
C VAL A 98 -5.66 -17.56 -11.79
N ILE A 99 -4.85 -18.22 -10.97
CA ILE A 99 -4.18 -19.49 -11.33
C ILE A 99 -5.20 -20.62 -11.52
N ALA A 100 -6.13 -20.75 -10.55
CA ALA A 100 -7.14 -21.82 -10.56
C ALA A 100 -8.07 -21.73 -11.78
N GLU A 101 -8.44 -20.50 -12.18
CA GLU A 101 -9.25 -20.28 -13.39
C GLU A 101 -8.56 -20.82 -14.64
N GLU A 102 -7.32 -20.45 -14.85
CA GLU A 102 -6.57 -20.85 -16.06
C GLU A 102 -6.13 -22.32 -16.02
N LEU A 103 -5.90 -22.86 -14.82
CA LEU A 103 -5.64 -24.29 -14.62
C LEU A 103 -6.89 -25.14 -14.90
N ASP A 104 -8.06 -24.52 -14.88
CA ASP A 104 -9.37 -25.18 -15.05
C ASP A 104 -9.65 -26.23 -13.97
N VAL A 105 -9.57 -25.84 -12.71
CA VAL A 105 -9.84 -26.69 -11.55
C VAL A 105 -11.02 -26.12 -10.74
N GLU A 106 -11.83 -26.98 -10.14
CA GLU A 106 -12.89 -26.51 -9.25
C GLU A 106 -12.31 -25.90 -7.96
N TRP A 107 -12.76 -24.71 -7.59
CA TRP A 107 -12.27 -23.99 -6.42
C TRP A 107 -12.33 -24.78 -5.10
N LYS A 108 -13.33 -25.64 -4.93
CA LYS A 108 -13.46 -26.51 -3.75
C LYS A 108 -12.29 -27.49 -3.56
N ASN A 109 -11.59 -27.85 -4.65
CA ASN A 109 -10.43 -28.74 -4.66
C ASN A 109 -9.10 -27.99 -4.51
N VAL A 110 -9.14 -26.64 -4.34
CA VAL A 110 -7.95 -25.82 -4.19
C VAL A 110 -7.63 -25.58 -2.72
N ARG A 111 -6.36 -25.76 -2.36
CA ARG A 111 -5.78 -25.35 -1.08
C ARG A 111 -4.76 -24.25 -1.30
N ILE A 112 -4.69 -23.30 -0.38
CA ILE A 112 -3.80 -22.17 -0.49
C ILE A 112 -2.76 -22.22 0.63
N GLU A 113 -1.49 -22.15 0.24
CA GLU A 113 -0.37 -22.01 1.16
C GLU A 113 0.33 -20.65 0.95
N GLN A 114 0.79 -20.02 2.02
CA GLN A 114 1.62 -18.81 1.92
C GLN A 114 3.04 -19.20 1.49
N ALA A 115 3.52 -18.61 0.42
CA ALA A 115 4.90 -18.81 -0.02
C ALA A 115 5.87 -18.19 0.99
N PRO A 116 7.01 -18.82 1.30
CA PRO A 116 8.11 -18.16 2.01
C PRO A 116 8.73 -17.09 1.12
N LEU A 117 9.57 -16.20 1.69
CA LEU A 117 10.37 -15.29 0.88
C LEU A 117 11.35 -16.07 0.02
N ASP A 118 11.14 -16.05 -1.28
CA ASP A 118 12.06 -16.60 -2.29
C ASP A 118 11.80 -15.91 -3.65
N ALA A 119 12.44 -14.76 -3.83
CA ALA A 119 12.26 -13.96 -5.04
C ALA A 119 12.73 -14.70 -6.32
N SER A 120 13.65 -15.68 -6.18
CA SER A 120 14.12 -16.49 -7.31
C SER A 120 13.04 -17.43 -7.85
N LYS A 121 12.09 -17.85 -6.99
CA LYS A 121 10.97 -18.72 -7.36
C LYS A 121 9.69 -17.94 -7.66
N PHE A 122 9.38 -16.93 -6.85
CA PHE A 122 8.10 -16.26 -6.87
C PHE A 122 8.15 -14.84 -7.47
N GLY A 123 9.33 -14.35 -7.85
CA GLY A 123 9.53 -12.96 -8.21
C GLY A 123 9.27 -12.03 -7.03
N TRP A 124 9.01 -10.77 -7.30
CA TRP A 124 8.79 -9.76 -6.26
C TRP A 124 7.55 -10.05 -5.40
N GLN A 125 7.76 -10.19 -4.08
CA GLN A 125 6.73 -10.48 -3.08
C GLN A 125 6.45 -9.22 -2.26
N PHE A 126 5.35 -8.52 -2.59
CA PHE A 126 5.10 -7.17 -2.10
C PHE A 126 3.59 -6.91 -1.90
N ALA A 127 3.25 -6.15 -0.86
CA ALA A 127 1.89 -5.69 -0.60
C ALA A 127 1.87 -4.17 -0.38
N GLY A 128 1.55 -3.41 -1.42
CA GLY A 128 1.46 -1.94 -1.38
C GLY A 128 1.11 -1.35 -2.73
N GLY A 129 0.77 -0.05 -2.76
CA GLY A 129 0.53 0.72 -3.97
C GLY A 129 -0.61 0.21 -4.85
N SER A 130 -1.47 -0.67 -4.34
CA SER A 130 -2.51 -1.36 -5.12
C SER A 130 -1.97 -2.16 -6.32
N MET A 131 -0.69 -2.56 -6.26
CA MET A 131 0.02 -3.18 -7.39
C MET A 131 -0.21 -4.68 -7.54
N ALA A 132 -0.93 -5.34 -6.62
CA ALA A 132 -1.11 -6.79 -6.67
C ALA A 132 -1.76 -7.26 -7.97
N THR A 133 -2.85 -6.64 -8.41
CA THR A 133 -3.54 -6.98 -9.67
C THR A 133 -2.71 -6.62 -10.90
N PRO A 134 -2.28 -5.35 -11.12
CA PRO A 134 -1.59 -4.99 -12.34
C PRO A 134 -0.27 -5.74 -12.57
N LEU A 135 0.43 -6.14 -11.50
CA LEU A 135 1.69 -6.87 -11.63
C LEU A 135 1.53 -8.38 -11.78
N ASN A 136 0.41 -8.95 -11.36
CA ASN A 136 0.28 -10.41 -11.25
C ASN A 136 -0.86 -11.00 -12.09
N TYR A 137 -1.82 -10.21 -12.57
CA TYR A 137 -3.00 -10.74 -13.27
C TYR A 137 -2.61 -11.57 -14.51
N ASP A 138 -1.94 -10.97 -15.50
CA ASP A 138 -1.51 -11.69 -16.69
C ASP A 138 -0.43 -12.75 -16.41
N PRO A 139 0.63 -12.48 -15.63
CA PRO A 139 1.64 -13.49 -15.31
C PRO A 139 1.06 -14.75 -14.63
N LEU A 140 0.13 -14.59 -13.67
CA LEU A 140 -0.45 -15.76 -12.97
C LEU A 140 -1.49 -16.48 -13.81
N ARG A 141 -2.19 -15.81 -14.73
CA ARG A 141 -2.99 -16.47 -15.77
C ARG A 141 -2.11 -17.42 -16.59
N ARG A 142 -0.94 -16.94 -17.05
CA ARG A 142 0.00 -17.75 -17.83
C ARG A 142 0.54 -18.94 -17.03
N VAL A 143 0.80 -18.79 -15.74
CA VAL A 143 1.18 -19.90 -14.85
C VAL A 143 0.11 -20.98 -14.81
N GLY A 144 -1.17 -20.60 -14.64
CA GLY A 144 -2.29 -21.54 -14.64
C GLY A 144 -2.48 -22.24 -15.99
N ALA A 145 -2.42 -21.48 -17.09
CA ALA A 145 -2.52 -22.00 -18.46
C ALA A 145 -1.40 -22.99 -18.80
N ALA A 146 -0.16 -22.68 -18.42
CA ALA A 146 0.98 -23.59 -18.59
C ALA A 146 0.73 -24.93 -17.88
N GLY A 147 0.16 -24.88 -16.66
CA GLY A 147 -0.23 -26.08 -15.92
C GLY A 147 -1.27 -26.92 -16.65
N ARG A 148 -2.29 -26.29 -17.16
CA ARG A 148 -3.32 -26.95 -17.96
C ARG A 148 -2.74 -27.60 -19.22
N GLU A 149 -1.88 -26.89 -19.95
CA GLU A 149 -1.25 -27.43 -21.15
C GLU A 149 -0.35 -28.65 -20.87
N MET A 150 0.41 -28.65 -19.77
CA MET A 150 1.21 -29.81 -19.36
C MET A 150 0.35 -31.04 -19.05
N LEU A 151 -0.78 -30.84 -18.36
CA LEU A 151 -1.72 -31.92 -18.03
C LEU A 151 -2.40 -32.48 -19.29
N VAL A 152 -2.82 -31.60 -20.21
CA VAL A 152 -3.35 -31.98 -21.52
C VAL A 152 -2.32 -32.78 -22.33
N ALA A 153 -1.06 -32.33 -22.37
CA ALA A 153 0.02 -33.03 -23.05
C ALA A 153 0.30 -34.42 -22.44
N ALA A 154 0.24 -34.55 -21.12
CA ALA A 154 0.42 -35.83 -20.41
C ALA A 154 -0.69 -36.81 -20.75
N ALA A 155 -1.94 -36.38 -20.80
CA ALA A 155 -3.08 -37.19 -21.20
C ALA A 155 -3.00 -37.61 -22.68
N ALA A 156 -2.72 -36.67 -23.58
CA ALA A 156 -2.53 -36.90 -24.99
C ALA A 156 -1.47 -37.96 -25.29
N GLN A 157 -0.31 -37.87 -24.63
CA GLN A 157 0.75 -38.87 -24.73
C GLN A 157 0.32 -40.22 -24.15
N SER A 158 -0.48 -40.25 -23.07
CA SER A 158 -0.99 -41.51 -22.51
C SER A 158 -1.95 -42.20 -23.46
N TRP A 159 -2.64 -41.45 -24.27
CA TRP A 159 -3.64 -41.99 -25.22
C TRP A 159 -3.11 -42.15 -26.64
N GLY A 160 -1.92 -41.63 -26.96
CA GLY A 160 -1.35 -41.67 -28.32
C GLY A 160 -2.12 -40.77 -29.31
N VAL A 161 -2.62 -39.61 -28.84
CA VAL A 161 -3.43 -38.68 -29.65
C VAL A 161 -2.79 -37.30 -29.65
N PRO A 162 -3.11 -36.44 -30.62
CA PRO A 162 -2.65 -35.03 -30.60
C PRO A 162 -3.25 -34.27 -29.41
N PRO A 163 -2.47 -33.38 -28.74
CA PRO A 163 -2.99 -32.52 -27.65
C PRO A 163 -4.20 -31.67 -28.07
N SER A 164 -4.27 -31.25 -29.35
CA SER A 164 -5.37 -30.46 -29.91
C SER A 164 -6.74 -31.20 -29.92
N GLU A 165 -6.76 -32.51 -29.73
CA GLU A 165 -7.99 -33.33 -29.62
C GLU A 165 -8.43 -33.49 -28.15
N CYS A 166 -7.66 -32.94 -27.20
CA CYS A 166 -7.92 -33.04 -25.77
C CYS A 166 -8.34 -31.66 -25.22
N SER A 167 -9.26 -31.68 -24.28
CA SER A 167 -9.70 -30.48 -23.52
C SER A 167 -9.63 -30.77 -22.05
N ALA A 168 -9.38 -29.70 -21.25
CA ALA A 168 -9.43 -29.76 -19.80
C ALA A 168 -10.70 -29.08 -19.30
N GLU A 169 -11.33 -29.67 -18.30
CA GLU A 169 -12.50 -29.13 -17.62
C GLU A 169 -12.58 -29.62 -16.18
N ALA A 170 -12.73 -28.73 -15.21
CA ALA A 170 -12.99 -29.02 -13.80
C ALA A 170 -11.99 -29.99 -13.15
N GLY A 171 -10.70 -29.97 -13.55
CA GLY A 171 -9.68 -30.85 -13.01
C GLY A 171 -9.58 -32.23 -13.71
N VAL A 172 -10.19 -32.37 -14.88
CA VAL A 172 -10.19 -33.58 -15.70
C VAL A 172 -9.80 -33.25 -17.14
N VAL A 173 -8.98 -34.08 -17.76
CA VAL A 173 -8.67 -34.00 -19.19
C VAL A 173 -9.54 -35.00 -19.95
N HIS A 174 -10.15 -34.55 -21.03
CA HIS A 174 -11.06 -35.31 -21.87
C HIS A 174 -10.53 -35.44 -23.30
N HIS A 175 -10.71 -36.60 -23.92
CA HIS A 175 -10.56 -36.81 -25.35
C HIS A 175 -11.92 -37.16 -25.94
N GLN A 176 -12.63 -36.20 -26.52
CA GLN A 176 -14.04 -36.32 -26.95
C GLN A 176 -14.24 -37.41 -27.96
N LYS A 177 -13.35 -37.59 -28.94
CA LYS A 177 -13.50 -38.61 -30.00
C LYS A 177 -13.53 -40.04 -29.48
N SER A 178 -12.85 -40.35 -28.36
CA SER A 178 -12.83 -41.71 -27.80
C SER A 178 -13.60 -41.86 -26.48
N GLY A 179 -14.15 -40.76 -25.95
CA GLY A 179 -14.84 -40.76 -24.65
C GLY A 179 -13.93 -41.00 -23.43
N ARG A 180 -12.59 -40.98 -23.60
CA ARG A 180 -11.63 -41.19 -22.49
C ARG A 180 -11.47 -39.93 -21.67
N SER A 181 -11.25 -40.11 -20.37
CA SER A 181 -10.94 -39.05 -19.43
C SER A 181 -9.92 -39.49 -18.39
N LEU A 182 -9.12 -38.58 -17.87
CA LEU A 182 -8.19 -38.78 -16.75
C LEU A 182 -8.21 -37.55 -15.83
N ALA A 183 -8.29 -37.80 -14.54
CA ALA A 183 -8.21 -36.72 -13.54
C ALA A 183 -6.79 -36.16 -13.42
N TYR A 184 -6.68 -34.92 -12.99
CA TYR A 184 -5.38 -34.25 -12.82
C TYR A 184 -4.44 -34.97 -11.85
N GLY A 185 -4.98 -35.60 -10.78
CA GLY A 185 -4.20 -36.44 -9.86
C GLY A 185 -3.51 -37.63 -10.52
N GLU A 186 -4.19 -38.27 -11.49
CA GLU A 186 -3.66 -39.41 -12.26
C GLU A 186 -2.57 -38.98 -13.25
N LEU A 187 -2.66 -37.74 -13.74
CA LEU A 187 -1.73 -37.14 -14.73
C LEU A 187 -0.55 -36.45 -14.12
N ALA A 188 -0.62 -36.04 -12.85
CA ALA A 188 0.33 -35.17 -12.20
C ALA A 188 1.79 -35.66 -12.31
N SER A 189 2.05 -36.93 -11.97
CA SER A 189 3.38 -37.51 -12.03
C SER A 189 3.95 -37.55 -13.46
N LYS A 190 3.12 -37.83 -14.44
CA LYS A 190 3.53 -37.85 -15.86
C LYS A 190 3.77 -36.44 -16.37
N ALA A 191 2.86 -35.50 -16.11
CA ALA A 191 3.01 -34.10 -16.50
C ALA A 191 4.31 -33.47 -15.96
N ALA A 192 4.69 -33.83 -14.72
CA ALA A 192 5.96 -33.39 -14.12
C ALA A 192 7.21 -33.83 -14.87
N THR A 193 7.14 -34.82 -15.74
CA THR A 193 8.28 -35.27 -16.58
C THR A 193 8.40 -34.54 -17.91
N LEU A 194 7.35 -33.77 -18.29
CA LEU A 194 7.32 -33.03 -19.56
C LEU A 194 8.05 -31.69 -19.44
N PRO A 195 8.58 -31.15 -20.55
CA PRO A 195 9.11 -29.79 -20.54
C PRO A 195 7.98 -28.78 -20.27
N ALA A 196 8.27 -27.79 -19.41
CA ALA A 196 7.33 -26.70 -19.19
C ALA A 196 7.21 -25.84 -20.48
N PRO A 197 5.99 -25.44 -20.87
CA PRO A 197 5.79 -24.57 -22.00
C PRO A 197 6.36 -23.16 -21.73
N ASP A 198 6.71 -22.43 -22.80
CA ASP A 198 7.05 -21.02 -22.68
C ASP A 198 5.78 -20.24 -22.29
N LEU A 199 5.85 -19.52 -21.17
CA LEU A 199 4.71 -18.72 -20.67
C LEU A 199 4.22 -17.65 -21.67
N ALA A 200 5.08 -17.17 -22.57
CA ALA A 200 4.69 -16.22 -23.59
C ALA A 200 3.78 -16.83 -24.68
N SER A 201 3.87 -18.16 -24.89
CA SER A 201 3.17 -18.88 -25.96
C SER A 201 1.89 -19.61 -25.50
N VAL A 202 1.63 -19.70 -24.18
CA VAL A 202 0.46 -20.43 -23.66
C VAL A 202 -0.86 -19.75 -24.05
N THR A 203 -1.87 -20.59 -24.31
CA THR A 203 -3.22 -20.10 -24.66
C THR A 203 -4.03 -19.81 -23.40
N LEU A 204 -4.44 -18.55 -23.22
CA LEU A 204 -5.29 -18.11 -22.12
C LEU A 204 -6.77 -18.36 -22.43
N LYS A 205 -7.58 -18.58 -21.39
CA LYS A 205 -9.03 -18.66 -21.50
C LYS A 205 -9.63 -17.32 -21.94
N ASP A 206 -10.70 -17.36 -22.72
CA ASP A 206 -11.52 -16.18 -22.98
C ASP A 206 -12.19 -15.74 -21.64
N PRO A 207 -12.10 -14.46 -21.26
CA PRO A 207 -12.77 -13.95 -20.06
C PRO A 207 -14.27 -14.28 -20.00
N LYS A 208 -14.97 -14.44 -21.11
CA LYS A 208 -16.36 -14.84 -21.18
C LYS A 208 -16.61 -16.27 -20.66
N SER A 209 -15.57 -17.09 -20.61
CA SER A 209 -15.63 -18.48 -20.12
C SER A 209 -15.20 -18.64 -18.66
N PHE A 210 -14.93 -17.56 -17.95
CA PHE A 210 -14.49 -17.62 -16.55
C PHE A 210 -15.58 -18.17 -15.63
N ARG A 211 -15.15 -19.05 -14.72
CA ARG A 211 -16.03 -19.70 -13.72
C ARG A 211 -15.65 -19.35 -12.29
N ILE A 212 -14.40 -18.91 -12.04
CA ILE A 212 -13.85 -18.56 -10.74
C ILE A 212 -13.62 -17.05 -10.66
N ILE A 213 -12.94 -16.48 -11.65
CA ILE A 213 -12.75 -15.03 -11.75
C ILE A 213 -14.11 -14.35 -11.93
N GLY A 214 -14.37 -13.30 -11.14
CA GLY A 214 -15.66 -12.60 -11.13
C GLY A 214 -16.69 -13.20 -10.16
N GLN A 215 -16.39 -14.33 -9.51
CA GLN A 215 -17.26 -14.90 -8.48
C GLN A 215 -16.92 -14.35 -7.08
N ARG A 216 -17.95 -14.21 -6.24
CA ARG A 216 -17.80 -13.76 -4.85
C ARG A 216 -17.24 -14.88 -3.98
N MET A 217 -15.92 -14.93 -3.80
CA MET A 217 -15.26 -15.93 -2.97
C MET A 217 -14.95 -15.36 -1.57
N PRO A 218 -15.30 -16.09 -0.49
CA PRO A 218 -14.89 -15.70 0.85
C PRO A 218 -13.37 -15.83 0.99
N GLY A 219 -12.78 -14.99 1.87
CA GLY A 219 -11.35 -15.08 2.17
C GLY A 219 -10.99 -16.48 2.72
N VAL A 220 -9.94 -17.10 2.17
CA VAL A 220 -9.53 -18.49 2.49
C VAL A 220 -9.14 -18.70 3.96
N ASP A 221 -8.82 -17.64 4.68
CA ASP A 221 -8.51 -17.70 6.11
C ASP A 221 -9.69 -17.28 7.01
N ASN A 222 -10.83 -16.81 6.46
CA ASN A 222 -11.92 -16.22 7.27
C ASN A 222 -12.41 -17.18 8.37
N ALA A 223 -12.65 -18.45 8.03
CA ALA A 223 -13.11 -19.46 9.00
C ALA A 223 -12.09 -19.65 10.15
N LYS A 224 -10.80 -19.57 9.84
CA LYS A 224 -9.72 -19.69 10.83
C LYS A 224 -9.63 -18.45 11.72
N ILE A 225 -9.82 -17.27 11.14
CA ILE A 225 -9.77 -15.99 11.88
C ILE A 225 -10.90 -15.93 12.91
N VAL A 226 -12.14 -16.22 12.52
CA VAL A 226 -13.31 -16.09 13.40
C VAL A 226 -13.33 -17.07 14.57
N ILE A 227 -12.59 -18.19 14.48
CA ILE A 227 -12.43 -19.15 15.59
C ILE A 227 -11.09 -18.96 16.34
N GLY A 228 -10.33 -17.89 16.04
CA GLY A 228 -9.10 -17.54 16.74
C GLY A 228 -7.92 -18.48 16.50
N GLN A 229 -7.82 -19.11 15.31
CA GLN A 229 -6.62 -19.88 14.97
C GLN A 229 -5.40 -18.98 14.85
N PRO A 230 -4.21 -19.42 15.32
CA PRO A 230 -2.98 -18.65 15.26
C PRO A 230 -2.50 -18.48 13.82
N LEU A 231 -2.58 -17.26 13.29
CA LEU A 231 -2.21 -16.92 11.92
C LEU A 231 -1.29 -15.70 11.82
N PHE A 232 -1.32 -14.84 12.83
CA PHE A 232 -0.65 -13.55 12.83
C PHE A 232 0.76 -13.63 13.43
N GLY A 233 1.57 -12.59 13.23
CA GLY A 233 2.90 -12.55 13.80
C GLY A 233 2.90 -12.62 15.33
N ILE A 234 1.92 -11.96 15.95
CA ILE A 234 1.74 -11.97 17.41
C ILE A 234 1.46 -13.39 17.95
N ASP A 235 0.89 -14.28 17.15
CA ASP A 235 0.50 -15.64 17.56
C ASP A 235 1.69 -16.63 17.53
N VAL A 236 2.79 -16.31 16.85
CA VAL A 236 3.92 -17.23 16.70
C VAL A 236 4.47 -17.66 18.06
N ALA A 237 4.61 -18.95 18.27
CA ALA A 237 5.21 -19.52 19.46
C ALA A 237 6.26 -20.58 19.08
N LEU A 238 7.44 -20.50 19.72
CA LEU A 238 8.55 -21.42 19.50
C LEU A 238 8.98 -22.07 20.85
N PRO A 239 9.49 -23.30 20.83
CA PRO A 239 10.03 -23.91 22.03
C PRO A 239 11.15 -23.06 22.64
N GLY A 240 11.10 -22.81 23.95
CA GLY A 240 12.12 -22.04 24.68
C GLY A 240 12.15 -20.54 24.36
N MET A 241 11.12 -20.02 23.67
CA MET A 241 11.04 -18.61 23.26
C MET A 241 10.96 -17.68 24.47
N LEU A 242 11.69 -16.57 24.39
CA LEU A 242 11.63 -15.43 25.28
C LEU A 242 10.86 -14.28 24.63
N TYR A 243 10.47 -13.31 25.43
CA TYR A 243 9.74 -12.12 25.02
C TYR A 243 10.58 -10.88 25.26
N ALA A 244 10.54 -9.94 24.34
CA ALA A 244 11.25 -8.69 24.49
C ALA A 244 10.33 -7.47 24.35
N VAL A 245 10.67 -6.43 25.08
CA VAL A 245 10.22 -5.05 24.86
C VAL A 245 11.45 -4.18 24.59
N PHE A 246 11.26 -3.12 23.81
CA PHE A 246 12.34 -2.22 23.45
C PHE A 246 11.94 -0.76 23.73
N GLN A 247 12.60 -0.14 24.72
CA GLN A 247 12.37 1.25 25.09
C GLN A 247 13.26 2.16 24.28
N LYS A 248 12.68 2.91 23.36
CA LYS A 248 13.35 3.93 22.55
C LYS A 248 13.25 5.31 23.18
N CYS A 249 14.13 6.25 22.76
CA CYS A 249 14.01 7.65 23.16
C CYS A 249 12.67 8.22 22.66
N PRO A 250 11.91 8.93 23.51
CA PRO A 250 10.67 9.60 23.07
C PRO A 250 10.89 10.66 21.99
N VAL A 251 12.10 11.21 21.88
CA VAL A 251 12.51 12.16 20.83
C VAL A 251 13.26 11.40 19.74
N PHE A 252 12.82 11.53 18.49
CA PHE A 252 13.46 10.87 17.35
C PHE A 252 14.92 11.29 17.17
N GLY A 253 15.81 10.28 17.03
CA GLY A 253 17.24 10.50 16.92
C GLY A 253 17.96 10.75 18.24
N GLY A 254 17.24 10.68 19.36
CA GLY A 254 17.85 10.76 20.70
C GLY A 254 18.66 9.48 21.02
N THR A 255 19.63 9.62 21.93
CA THR A 255 20.54 8.54 22.33
C THR A 255 20.52 8.30 23.84
N VAL A 256 20.83 7.05 24.27
CA VAL A 256 20.91 6.70 25.67
C VAL A 256 22.21 7.25 26.28
N THR A 257 22.13 8.05 27.34
CA THR A 257 23.31 8.46 28.10
C THR A 257 23.62 7.44 29.18
N SER A 258 22.60 7.02 29.99
CA SER A 258 22.72 5.98 30.99
C SER A 258 21.36 5.31 31.22
N ALA A 259 21.37 4.11 31.78
CA ALA A 259 20.17 3.40 32.21
C ALA A 259 20.49 2.44 33.36
N ASN A 260 19.51 2.19 34.24
CA ASN A 260 19.62 1.28 35.41
C ASN A 260 19.45 -0.20 35.03
N VAL A 261 20.10 -0.66 33.95
CA VAL A 261 19.87 -2.00 33.37
C VAL A 261 20.16 -3.15 34.36
N ASP A 262 21.15 -3.00 35.25
CA ASP A 262 21.48 -4.06 36.24
C ASP A 262 20.36 -4.24 37.24
N ALA A 263 19.73 -3.14 37.72
CA ALA A 263 18.59 -3.22 38.64
C ALA A 263 17.39 -3.89 37.92
N VAL A 264 17.13 -3.55 36.68
CA VAL A 264 16.04 -4.14 35.88
C VAL A 264 16.29 -5.62 35.60
N LYS A 265 17.54 -5.99 35.31
CA LYS A 265 17.93 -7.38 35.07
C LYS A 265 17.71 -8.29 36.30
N ALA A 266 17.75 -7.74 37.51
CA ALA A 266 17.53 -8.49 38.74
C ALA A 266 16.03 -8.75 39.05
N LEU A 267 15.11 -8.20 38.26
CA LEU A 267 13.65 -8.35 38.50
C LEU A 267 13.17 -9.77 38.13
N PRO A 268 12.11 -10.26 38.81
CA PRO A 268 11.56 -11.58 38.55
C PRO A 268 11.11 -11.78 37.12
N GLY A 269 11.50 -12.87 36.49
CA GLY A 269 11.15 -13.23 35.13
C GLY A 269 12.01 -12.57 34.04
N VAL A 270 12.80 -11.55 34.36
CA VAL A 270 13.77 -10.95 33.44
C VAL A 270 14.96 -11.91 33.25
N ARG A 271 15.40 -12.06 32.02
CA ARG A 271 16.54 -12.87 31.62
C ARG A 271 17.75 -12.03 31.26
N ASP A 272 17.50 -10.89 30.60
CA ASP A 272 18.56 -9.90 30.30
C ASP A 272 17.93 -8.50 30.15
N ALA A 273 18.73 -7.47 30.39
CA ALA A 273 18.43 -6.08 30.08
C ALA A 273 19.71 -5.40 29.66
N PHE A 274 19.71 -4.67 28.56
CA PHE A 274 20.91 -4.06 28.00
C PHE A 274 20.59 -2.83 27.15
N ILE A 275 21.57 -1.91 27.10
CA ILE A 275 21.54 -0.78 26.19
C ILE A 275 21.85 -1.26 24.78
N VAL A 276 21.04 -0.83 23.82
CA VAL A 276 21.28 -1.00 22.38
C VAL A 276 21.80 0.33 21.85
N ARG A 277 22.93 0.29 21.13
CA ARG A 277 23.53 1.43 20.47
C ARG A 277 23.30 1.34 18.97
N ALA A 278 22.73 2.40 18.38
CA ALA A 278 22.57 2.49 16.94
C ALA A 278 23.93 2.42 16.20
N SER A 279 24.99 2.95 16.79
CA SER A 279 26.36 2.87 16.24
C SER A 279 26.87 1.42 16.04
N GLU A 280 26.33 0.46 16.80
CA GLU A 280 26.67 -0.96 16.70
C GLU A 280 25.65 -1.75 15.85
N ALA A 281 24.34 -1.46 16.07
CA ALA A 281 23.24 -2.20 15.46
C ALA A 281 22.83 -1.66 14.08
N ASN A 282 23.23 -0.43 13.75
CA ASN A 282 22.93 0.26 12.49
C ASN A 282 24.14 1.11 12.04
N PRO A 283 25.30 0.52 11.81
CA PRO A 283 26.53 1.27 11.50
C PRO A 283 26.44 2.07 10.19
N GLY A 284 25.53 1.66 9.28
CA GLY A 284 25.25 2.37 8.03
C GLY A 284 24.38 3.61 8.18
N GLY A 285 23.77 3.81 9.35
CA GLY A 285 22.85 4.94 9.60
C GLY A 285 21.56 4.88 8.78
N ASP A 286 21.08 3.67 8.47
CA ASP A 286 19.82 3.47 7.75
C ASP A 286 18.66 4.08 8.56
N PRO A 287 17.82 4.93 7.97
CA PRO A 287 16.67 5.53 8.66
C PRO A 287 15.67 4.51 9.25
N GLU A 288 15.63 3.29 8.68
CA GLU A 288 14.81 2.17 9.16
C GLU A 288 15.58 1.25 10.12
N GLY A 289 16.88 1.48 10.33
CA GLY A 289 17.73 0.65 11.19
C GLY A 289 17.42 0.83 12.67
N VAL A 290 18.02 -0.05 13.46
CA VAL A 290 17.85 -0.07 14.93
C VAL A 290 18.29 1.27 15.54
N SER A 291 17.41 1.88 16.34
CA SER A 291 17.68 3.10 17.10
C SER A 291 18.36 2.81 18.43
N ASP A 292 18.93 3.85 19.06
CA ASP A 292 19.35 3.77 20.48
C ASP A 292 18.14 3.48 21.39
N GLY A 293 18.37 2.62 22.39
CA GLY A 293 17.33 2.25 23.34
C GLY A 293 17.79 1.25 24.39
N VAL A 294 16.84 0.74 25.17
CA VAL A 294 17.07 -0.34 26.15
C VAL A 294 16.15 -1.51 25.82
N ALA A 295 16.74 -2.68 25.58
CA ALA A 295 16.02 -3.92 25.41
C ALA A 295 15.90 -4.67 26.75
N ILE A 296 14.73 -5.22 27.03
CA ILE A 296 14.47 -6.11 28.16
C ILE A 296 13.96 -7.43 27.61
N VAL A 297 14.59 -8.53 27.98
CA VAL A 297 14.23 -9.90 27.57
C VAL A 297 13.77 -10.66 28.79
N ALA A 298 12.59 -11.29 28.74
CA ALA A 298 11.97 -11.97 29.87
C ALA A 298 11.27 -13.28 29.45
N THR A 299 10.84 -14.05 30.43
CA THR A 299 10.11 -15.32 30.23
C THR A 299 8.67 -15.15 29.78
N SER A 300 8.13 -13.92 29.90
CA SER A 300 6.81 -13.53 29.37
C SER A 300 6.83 -12.06 28.99
N TRP A 301 5.94 -11.69 28.07
CA TRP A 301 5.77 -10.28 27.69
C TRP A 301 5.36 -9.40 28.88
N TRP A 302 4.51 -9.94 29.76
CA TRP A 302 4.08 -9.25 30.98
C TRP A 302 5.27 -8.91 31.90
N ALA A 303 6.17 -9.89 32.14
CA ALA A 303 7.36 -9.65 32.96
C ALA A 303 8.28 -8.60 32.32
N ALA A 304 8.48 -8.63 31.01
CA ALA A 304 9.26 -7.61 30.28
C ALA A 304 8.62 -6.22 30.38
N SER A 305 7.29 -6.13 30.23
CA SER A 305 6.52 -4.88 30.32
C SER A 305 6.55 -4.29 31.72
N GLN A 306 6.35 -5.10 32.78
CA GLN A 306 6.46 -4.64 34.16
C GLN A 306 7.88 -4.17 34.53
N ALA A 307 8.88 -4.87 34.01
CA ALA A 307 10.28 -4.47 34.21
C ALA A 307 10.60 -3.14 33.51
N ARG A 308 9.99 -2.89 32.33
CA ARG A 308 10.11 -1.61 31.60
C ARG A 308 9.62 -0.41 32.42
N GLU A 309 8.57 -0.57 33.24
CA GLU A 309 8.07 0.49 34.10
C GLU A 309 9.06 0.90 35.22
N LYS A 310 10.09 0.06 35.46
CA LYS A 310 11.15 0.32 36.43
C LYS A 310 12.43 0.87 35.77
N LEU A 311 12.40 1.11 34.45
CA LEU A 311 13.53 1.71 33.77
C LEU A 311 13.66 3.19 34.13
N GLU A 312 14.87 3.55 34.50
CA GLU A 312 15.31 4.96 34.66
C GLU A 312 16.38 5.19 33.58
N ILE A 313 16.07 6.02 32.57
CA ILE A 313 16.94 6.27 31.43
C ILE A 313 17.22 7.76 31.32
N ALA A 314 18.49 8.14 31.26
CA ALA A 314 18.91 9.47 30.88
C ALA A 314 19.14 9.51 29.35
N TRP A 315 18.50 10.45 28.70
CA TRP A 315 18.55 10.61 27.24
C TRP A 315 19.32 11.88 26.86
N HIS A 316 20.04 11.81 25.75
CA HIS A 316 20.43 12.98 24.97
C HIS A 316 19.48 13.09 23.78
N GLU A 317 18.59 14.08 23.81
CA GLU A 317 17.44 14.16 22.91
C GLU A 317 17.78 14.67 21.49
N GLY A 318 18.90 15.37 21.34
CA GLY A 318 19.31 15.88 20.04
C GLY A 318 18.46 17.03 19.50
N PRO A 319 18.69 17.45 18.23
CA PRO A 319 18.10 18.66 17.68
C PRO A 319 16.59 18.57 17.40
N THR A 320 16.05 17.36 17.26
CA THR A 320 14.61 17.17 17.02
C THR A 320 13.76 17.68 18.19
N SER A 321 14.33 17.75 19.41
CA SER A 321 13.66 18.30 20.59
C SER A 321 13.23 19.78 20.47
N ALA A 322 13.76 20.51 19.49
CA ALA A 322 13.34 21.88 19.19
C ALA A 322 12.09 21.96 18.28
N GLN A 323 11.60 20.84 17.76
CA GLN A 323 10.51 20.81 16.77
C GLN A 323 9.14 20.62 17.43
N SER A 324 8.13 21.32 16.91
CA SER A 324 6.73 21.13 17.30
C SER A 324 5.78 21.42 16.13
N SER A 325 4.57 20.86 16.18
CA SER A 325 3.53 21.10 15.17
C SER A 325 3.17 22.60 15.07
N GLU A 326 3.17 23.33 16.18
CA GLU A 326 2.93 24.76 16.20
C GLU A 326 4.04 25.54 15.47
N LEU A 327 5.31 25.19 15.71
CA LEU A 327 6.45 25.79 15.00
C LEU A 327 6.37 25.53 13.50
N PHE A 328 5.98 24.32 13.09
CA PHE A 328 5.79 24.00 11.68
C PHE A 328 4.72 24.87 11.02
N ALA A 329 3.56 25.04 11.68
CA ALA A 329 2.50 25.89 11.17
C ALA A 329 2.93 27.37 11.03
N ARG A 330 3.66 27.90 12.01
CA ARG A 330 4.21 29.28 11.94
C ARG A 330 5.23 29.45 10.81
N GLU A 331 6.12 28.50 10.64
CA GLU A 331 7.12 28.55 9.56
C GLU A 331 6.45 28.41 8.19
N ALA A 332 5.43 27.55 8.06
CA ALA A 332 4.66 27.43 6.83
C ALA A 332 3.95 28.75 6.46
N ALA A 333 3.32 29.40 7.43
CA ALA A 333 2.69 30.71 7.22
C ALA A 333 3.70 31.80 6.81
N LYS A 334 4.91 31.75 7.34
CA LYS A 334 5.99 32.67 6.94
C LYS A 334 6.47 32.37 5.52
N LEU A 335 6.72 31.11 5.19
CA LEU A 335 7.19 30.71 3.86
C LEU A 335 6.16 31.03 2.77
N SER A 336 4.85 30.94 3.07
CA SER A 336 3.79 31.22 2.11
C SER A 336 3.75 32.70 1.63
N GLN A 337 4.33 33.62 2.40
CA GLN A 337 4.40 35.04 2.04
C GLN A 337 5.55 35.35 1.06
N GLY A 338 6.47 34.41 0.89
CA GLY A 338 7.62 34.55 0.00
C GLY A 338 7.43 33.80 -1.33
N THR A 339 8.42 33.94 -2.19
CA THR A 339 8.52 33.12 -3.41
C THR A 339 8.78 31.67 -3.04
N PRO A 340 8.12 30.69 -3.67
CA PRO A 340 8.43 29.29 -3.49
C PRO A 340 9.90 28.97 -3.74
N ALA A 341 10.49 28.08 -2.93
CA ALA A 341 11.89 27.67 -3.07
C ALA A 341 12.16 26.92 -4.40
N ALA A 342 11.13 26.26 -4.92
CA ALA A 342 11.17 25.57 -6.22
C ALA A 342 9.78 25.58 -6.86
N TYR A 343 9.75 25.36 -8.17
CA TYR A 343 8.51 25.17 -8.92
C TYR A 343 8.49 23.77 -9.52
N LEU A 344 7.40 23.04 -9.25
CA LEU A 344 7.14 21.73 -9.85
C LEU A 344 6.57 21.87 -11.26
N ARG A 345 5.76 22.95 -11.48
CA ARG A 345 5.13 23.25 -12.75
C ARG A 345 4.84 24.74 -12.88
N ARG A 346 4.96 25.25 -14.11
CA ARG A 346 4.53 26.62 -14.51
C ARG A 346 4.02 26.56 -15.94
N ASP A 347 2.73 26.82 -16.11
CA ASP A 347 2.07 26.93 -17.41
C ASP A 347 1.52 28.35 -17.55
N GLY A 348 1.78 29.03 -18.65
CA GLY A 348 1.31 30.39 -18.93
C GLY A 348 1.84 31.46 -17.95
N ASP A 349 1.03 32.50 -17.69
CA ASP A 349 1.32 33.61 -16.77
C ASP A 349 0.18 33.71 -15.75
N VAL A 350 0.37 33.08 -14.58
CA VAL A 350 -0.63 33.04 -13.50
C VAL A 350 -0.84 34.44 -12.90
N ALA A 351 0.19 35.27 -12.76
CA ALA A 351 0.09 36.57 -12.14
C ALA A 351 -0.82 37.52 -12.96
N SER A 352 -0.56 37.59 -14.27
CA SER A 352 -1.39 38.40 -15.18
C SER A 352 -2.81 37.83 -15.30
N ALA A 353 -2.97 36.52 -15.32
CA ALA A 353 -4.29 35.89 -15.41
C ALA A 353 -5.15 36.12 -14.13
N LEU A 354 -4.53 36.12 -12.95
CA LEU A 354 -5.20 36.47 -11.70
C LEU A 354 -5.60 37.96 -11.64
N GLN A 355 -4.76 38.86 -12.16
CA GLN A 355 -5.08 40.28 -12.25
C GLN A 355 -6.28 40.56 -13.18
N GLY A 356 -6.39 39.79 -14.28
CA GLY A 356 -7.47 39.90 -15.25
C GLY A 356 -8.73 39.11 -14.90
N ALA A 357 -8.71 38.32 -13.84
CA ALA A 357 -9.83 37.47 -13.44
C ALA A 357 -10.99 38.32 -12.87
N ALA A 358 -12.25 37.96 -13.24
CA ALA A 358 -13.45 38.59 -12.70
C ALA A 358 -13.59 38.32 -11.18
N HIS A 359 -13.17 37.13 -10.77
CA HIS A 359 -13.17 36.72 -9.36
C HIS A 359 -11.89 35.98 -9.01
N VAL A 360 -11.27 36.33 -7.88
CA VAL A 360 -10.15 35.60 -7.29
C VAL A 360 -10.60 34.98 -5.97
N VAL A 361 -10.29 33.71 -5.78
CA VAL A 361 -10.49 32.96 -4.53
C VAL A 361 -9.11 32.62 -3.98
N GLU A 362 -8.88 32.93 -2.71
CA GLU A 362 -7.66 32.53 -1.98
C GLU A 362 -8.06 31.70 -0.77
N ALA A 363 -7.35 30.58 -0.55
CA ALA A 363 -7.58 29.71 0.60
C ALA A 363 -6.31 29.03 1.07
N ALA A 364 -6.15 28.90 2.39
CA ALA A 364 -5.11 28.12 3.01
C ALA A 364 -5.70 26.81 3.55
N TYR A 365 -5.04 25.68 3.22
CA TYR A 365 -5.43 24.36 3.67
C TYR A 365 -4.30 23.70 4.45
N SER A 366 -4.64 22.90 5.45
CA SER A 366 -3.68 22.14 6.22
C SER A 366 -4.20 20.78 6.66
N TYR A 367 -3.28 19.84 6.84
CA TYR A 367 -3.57 18.53 7.39
C TYR A 367 -2.44 18.07 8.33
N PRO A 368 -2.76 17.30 9.41
CA PRO A 368 -1.80 16.90 10.42
C PRO A 368 -0.92 15.73 9.96
N PHE A 369 0.09 15.37 10.75
CA PHE A 369 0.69 14.05 10.69
C PHE A 369 -0.33 12.99 11.07
N LEU A 370 -0.24 11.79 10.48
CA LEU A 370 -1.06 10.63 10.85
C LEU A 370 -0.18 9.41 11.14
N ALA A 371 -0.58 8.62 12.13
CA ALA A 371 -0.02 7.30 12.41
C ALA A 371 -0.83 6.21 11.70
N HIS A 372 -0.23 5.03 11.49
CA HIS A 372 -0.88 3.90 10.82
C HIS A 372 -1.88 3.16 11.72
N ILE A 373 -1.69 3.16 13.03
CA ILE A 373 -2.57 2.56 14.06
C ILE A 373 -3.10 1.14 13.72
N SER A 374 -2.26 0.28 13.13
CA SER A 374 -2.61 -1.11 12.85
C SER A 374 -3.09 -1.83 14.11
N LEU A 375 -4.16 -2.65 14.03
CA LEU A 375 -4.70 -3.33 15.22
C LEU A 375 -3.71 -4.31 15.84
N GLU A 376 -2.95 -5.04 15.05
CA GLU A 376 -1.78 -5.80 15.49
C GLU A 376 -0.58 -4.85 15.64
N PRO A 377 -0.08 -4.56 16.87
CA PRO A 377 1.12 -3.74 17.05
C PRO A 377 2.34 -4.37 16.38
N GLN A 378 3.40 -3.58 16.12
CA GLN A 378 4.61 -4.10 15.51
C GLN A 378 5.19 -5.24 16.34
N ASN A 379 5.53 -6.33 15.68
CA ASN A 379 6.12 -7.51 16.31
C ASN A 379 6.94 -8.30 15.31
N CYS A 380 7.90 -9.07 15.80
CA CYS A 380 8.63 -10.06 15.04
C CYS A 380 9.17 -11.12 15.97
N THR A 381 9.04 -12.39 15.60
CA THR A 381 9.73 -13.48 16.27
C THR A 381 11.00 -13.81 15.48
N ALA A 382 12.14 -13.82 16.14
CA ALA A 382 13.44 -14.06 15.53
C ALA A 382 14.22 -15.15 16.29
N HIS A 383 14.97 -15.97 15.56
CA HIS A 383 15.90 -16.95 16.12
C HIS A 383 17.22 -16.89 15.38
N PHE A 384 18.27 -16.44 16.07
CA PHE A 384 19.65 -16.41 15.57
C PHE A 384 20.43 -17.57 16.14
N ALA A 385 20.94 -18.46 15.29
CA ALA A 385 21.77 -19.59 15.64
C ALA A 385 22.74 -19.91 14.49
N ASP A 386 23.93 -20.37 14.80
CA ASP A 386 24.94 -20.85 13.83
C ASP A 386 25.23 -19.87 12.68
N GLY A 387 25.25 -18.57 12.99
CA GLY A 387 25.49 -17.50 12.01
C GLY A 387 24.32 -17.20 11.08
N LYS A 388 23.15 -17.79 11.29
CA LYS A 388 21.92 -17.60 10.49
C LYS A 388 20.79 -17.08 11.34
N VAL A 389 19.82 -16.43 10.70
CA VAL A 389 18.59 -15.96 11.37
C VAL A 389 17.36 -16.44 10.64
N VAL A 390 16.38 -16.90 11.41
CA VAL A 390 15.03 -17.20 10.94
C VAL A 390 14.05 -16.21 11.58
N LEU A 391 13.24 -15.59 10.76
CA LEU A 391 12.25 -14.59 11.16
C LEU A 391 10.84 -15.10 10.86
N TRP A 392 9.89 -14.82 11.74
CA TRP A 392 8.45 -14.88 11.51
C TRP A 392 7.93 -13.46 11.65
N ALA A 393 7.58 -12.85 10.53
CA ALA A 393 7.31 -11.42 10.48
C ALA A 393 6.02 -11.08 9.71
N PRO A 394 5.14 -10.27 10.32
CA PRO A 394 3.98 -9.69 9.63
C PRO A 394 4.44 -8.47 8.80
N THR A 395 5.08 -8.69 7.67
CA THR A 395 5.67 -7.66 6.81
C THR A 395 4.92 -7.49 5.49
N GLN A 396 4.94 -6.27 4.94
CA GLN A 396 4.45 -5.94 3.59
C GLN A 396 5.55 -6.04 2.53
N ASN A 397 6.82 -6.01 2.95
CA ASN A 397 7.98 -5.92 2.05
C ASN A 397 9.14 -6.78 2.57
N PRO A 398 9.04 -8.12 2.45
CA PRO A 398 9.94 -9.04 3.11
C PRO A 398 11.39 -8.97 2.61
N GLU A 399 11.63 -8.70 1.33
CA GLU A 399 12.99 -8.70 0.75
C GLU A 399 13.85 -7.53 1.25
N PRO A 400 13.42 -6.25 1.23
CA PRO A 400 14.15 -5.18 1.90
C PRO A 400 14.32 -5.43 3.40
N GLY A 401 13.33 -6.05 4.05
CA GLY A 401 13.43 -6.46 5.46
C GLY A 401 14.56 -7.46 5.69
N ALA A 402 14.70 -8.46 4.83
CA ALA A 402 15.81 -9.42 4.90
C ALA A 402 17.17 -8.74 4.72
N ARG A 403 17.30 -7.81 3.76
CA ARG A 403 18.52 -7.01 3.56
C ARG A 403 18.87 -6.17 4.79
N LEU A 404 17.90 -5.48 5.37
CA LEU A 404 18.11 -4.67 6.58
C LEU A 404 18.58 -5.55 7.76
N VAL A 405 17.95 -6.70 7.97
CA VAL A 405 18.35 -7.67 9.01
C VAL A 405 19.76 -8.20 8.76
N ALA A 406 20.11 -8.55 7.52
CA ALA A 406 21.45 -8.99 7.16
C ALA A 406 22.51 -7.91 7.49
N ALA A 407 22.25 -6.66 7.12
CA ALA A 407 23.12 -5.52 7.44
C ALA A 407 23.24 -5.30 8.95
N THR A 408 22.12 -5.34 9.69
CA THR A 408 22.09 -5.21 11.16
C THR A 408 22.91 -6.27 11.87
N LEU A 409 22.86 -7.51 11.40
CA LEU A 409 23.58 -8.63 12.01
C LEU A 409 25.02 -8.81 11.50
N GLY A 410 25.35 -8.17 10.37
CA GLY A 410 26.63 -8.36 9.68
C GLY A 410 26.78 -9.75 9.07
N ILE A 411 25.71 -10.32 8.51
CA ILE A 411 25.68 -11.64 7.88
C ILE A 411 25.24 -11.54 6.41
N PRO A 412 25.55 -12.54 5.56
CA PRO A 412 25.04 -12.59 4.20
C PRO A 412 23.50 -12.70 4.14
N GLU A 413 22.85 -12.07 3.14
CA GLU A 413 21.39 -12.16 2.95
C GLU A 413 20.87 -13.60 2.81
N ARG A 414 21.65 -14.49 2.18
CA ARG A 414 21.31 -15.92 2.04
C ARG A 414 21.17 -16.67 3.37
N ASP A 415 21.70 -16.09 4.46
CA ASP A 415 21.63 -16.66 5.82
C ASP A 415 20.44 -16.07 6.62
N VAL A 416 19.60 -15.25 5.96
CA VAL A 416 18.35 -14.71 6.50
C VAL A 416 17.17 -15.45 5.88
N THR A 417 16.34 -16.08 6.71
CA THR A 417 15.07 -16.70 6.29
C THR A 417 13.91 -15.89 6.83
N VAL A 418 12.97 -15.50 5.97
CA VAL A 418 11.74 -14.78 6.37
C VAL A 418 10.52 -15.64 6.08
N ASN A 419 9.83 -16.05 7.13
CA ASN A 419 8.52 -16.67 7.08
C ASN A 419 7.47 -15.56 7.24
N MET A 420 6.74 -15.26 6.17
CA MET A 420 5.67 -14.26 6.19
C MET A 420 4.46 -14.81 6.94
N THR A 421 4.08 -14.15 8.02
CA THR A 421 2.82 -14.42 8.71
C THR A 421 1.68 -13.60 8.11
N ARG A 422 0.43 -13.95 8.41
CA ARG A 422 -0.68 -13.04 8.14
C ARG A 422 -0.48 -11.75 8.95
N VAL A 423 -0.88 -10.62 8.37
CA VAL A 423 -0.66 -9.30 8.96
C VAL A 423 -1.99 -8.75 9.49
N GLY A 424 -2.02 -8.34 10.75
CA GLY A 424 -3.18 -7.75 11.43
C GLY A 424 -3.36 -6.25 11.17
N GLY A 425 -3.27 -5.86 9.91
CA GLY A 425 -3.26 -4.48 9.43
C GLY A 425 -1.84 -3.98 9.14
N GLY A 426 -1.70 -3.23 8.06
CA GLY A 426 -0.41 -2.67 7.66
C GLY A 426 -0.49 -1.20 7.29
N PHE A 427 -1.39 -0.86 6.37
CA PHE A 427 -1.65 0.49 5.88
C PHE A 427 -0.43 1.23 5.32
N GLY A 428 0.70 0.53 5.12
CA GLY A 428 1.99 1.10 4.76
C GLY A 428 3.05 1.01 5.85
N ARG A 429 2.68 0.91 7.15
CA ARG A 429 3.62 0.82 8.26
C ARG A 429 4.63 -0.32 8.10
N ARG A 430 4.14 -1.47 7.64
CA ARG A 430 4.94 -2.69 7.52
C ARG A 430 5.68 -2.82 6.18
N LEU A 431 5.72 -1.73 5.40
CA LEU A 431 6.71 -1.51 4.34
C LEU A 431 8.08 -1.19 4.94
N ARG A 432 8.10 -0.71 6.19
CA ARG A 432 9.30 -0.45 7.00
C ARG A 432 9.60 -1.68 7.86
N SER A 433 10.87 -1.97 8.08
CA SER A 433 11.35 -3.22 8.67
C SER A 433 12.14 -3.05 9.97
N ASP A 434 12.05 -1.89 10.59
CA ASP A 434 12.70 -1.55 11.87
C ASP A 434 12.45 -2.60 12.95
N PHE A 435 11.20 -3.03 13.13
CA PHE A 435 10.82 -4.07 14.11
C PHE A 435 11.45 -5.45 13.82
N MET A 436 11.75 -5.75 12.56
CA MET A 436 12.47 -6.98 12.17
C MET A 436 13.94 -6.90 12.56
N ALA A 437 14.57 -5.75 12.30
CA ALA A 437 15.97 -5.48 12.66
C ALA A 437 16.17 -5.47 14.18
N GLU A 438 15.26 -4.83 14.92
CA GLU A 438 15.26 -4.83 16.38
C GLU A 438 15.16 -6.25 16.96
N ALA A 439 14.20 -7.07 16.48
CA ALA A 439 14.05 -8.46 16.91
C ALA A 439 15.32 -9.30 16.61
N ALA A 440 15.90 -9.10 15.42
CA ALA A 440 17.11 -9.79 14.98
C ALA A 440 18.31 -9.43 15.85
N TRP A 441 18.50 -8.17 16.20
CA TRP A 441 19.56 -7.74 17.10
C TRP A 441 19.41 -8.31 18.50
N ILE A 442 18.19 -8.27 19.05
CA ILE A 442 17.88 -8.74 20.40
C ILE A 442 18.07 -10.27 20.52
N THR A 443 17.60 -11.07 19.54
CA THR A 443 17.78 -12.54 19.58
C THR A 443 19.26 -12.95 19.50
N LYS A 444 20.08 -12.23 18.72
CA LYS A 444 21.55 -12.46 18.65
C LYS A 444 22.19 -12.30 20.04
N ARG A 445 21.76 -11.28 20.79
CA ARG A 445 22.26 -11.02 22.15
C ARG A 445 21.71 -12.03 23.15
N ALA A 446 20.42 -12.35 23.09
CA ALA A 446 19.75 -13.27 24.00
C ALA A 446 20.14 -14.74 23.82
N ARG A 447 20.68 -15.13 22.66
CA ARG A 447 21.04 -16.52 22.27
C ARG A 447 19.89 -17.50 22.45
N ALA A 448 18.66 -17.06 22.21
CA ALA A 448 17.43 -17.83 22.29
C ALA A 448 16.43 -17.27 21.27
N PRO A 449 15.41 -18.03 20.87
CA PRO A 449 14.29 -17.44 20.11
C PRO A 449 13.65 -16.32 20.91
N VAL A 450 13.42 -15.15 20.27
CA VAL A 450 12.82 -13.98 20.93
C VAL A 450 11.65 -13.47 20.11
N LYS A 451 10.52 -13.22 20.76
CA LYS A 451 9.43 -12.39 20.24
C LYS A 451 9.59 -10.97 20.77
N LEU A 452 9.93 -10.04 19.88
CA LEU A 452 9.75 -8.62 20.13
C LEU A 452 8.29 -8.25 19.91
N LEU A 453 7.64 -7.62 20.90
CA LEU A 453 6.26 -7.15 20.79
C LEU A 453 6.14 -5.74 21.35
N TRP A 454 5.79 -4.79 20.47
CA TRP A 454 5.49 -3.43 20.87
C TRP A 454 4.10 -3.36 21.53
N ASN A 455 3.91 -2.40 22.42
CA ASN A 455 2.57 -2.05 22.87
C ASN A 455 1.96 -0.96 21.95
N ARG A 456 0.72 -0.53 22.23
CA ARG A 456 0.05 0.51 21.42
C ARG A 456 0.76 1.86 21.49
N GLN A 457 1.31 2.20 22.65
CA GLN A 457 2.08 3.43 22.81
C GLN A 457 3.34 3.43 21.94
N ASP A 458 4.09 2.32 21.92
CA ASP A 458 5.26 2.17 21.06
C ASP A 458 4.88 2.34 19.59
N ASP A 459 3.78 1.70 19.16
CA ASP A 459 3.29 1.68 17.78
C ASP A 459 2.88 3.08 17.30
N ILE A 460 2.27 3.90 18.17
CA ILE A 460 1.87 5.27 17.85
C ILE A 460 3.05 6.24 17.95
N GLN A 461 3.90 6.12 18.97
CA GLN A 461 4.97 7.09 19.27
C GLN A 461 6.26 6.86 18.50
N HIS A 462 6.42 5.70 17.83
CA HIS A 462 7.59 5.36 17.02
C HIS A 462 7.22 4.89 15.60
N ASP A 463 6.22 5.56 15.01
CA ASP A 463 5.77 5.28 13.65
C ASP A 463 6.60 6.04 12.60
N PHE A 464 6.39 5.70 11.32
CA PHE A 464 6.79 6.47 10.15
C PHE A 464 5.55 7.21 9.63
N TYR A 465 5.33 8.42 10.10
CA TYR A 465 4.06 9.13 9.92
C TYR A 465 3.80 9.54 8.48
N ARG A 466 2.52 9.52 8.07
CA ARG A 466 2.11 10.31 6.91
C ARG A 466 2.41 11.78 7.24
N PRO A 467 3.21 12.49 6.40
CA PRO A 467 3.60 13.87 6.69
C PRO A 467 2.41 14.81 6.74
N ALA A 468 2.48 15.82 7.59
CA ALA A 468 1.61 16.98 7.54
C ALA A 468 1.90 17.81 6.28
N GLY A 469 1.04 18.78 5.96
CA GLY A 469 1.25 19.69 4.84
C GLY A 469 0.39 20.94 4.91
N PHE A 470 0.86 21.97 4.21
CA PHE A 470 0.20 23.29 4.16
C PHE A 470 0.16 23.76 2.71
N HIS A 471 -1.04 24.12 2.24
CA HIS A 471 -1.27 24.55 0.88
C HIS A 471 -1.88 25.95 0.87
N PHE A 472 -1.37 26.82 0.01
CA PHE A 472 -1.83 28.18 -0.13
C PHE A 472 -2.27 28.39 -1.58
N PHE A 473 -3.58 28.23 -1.80
CA PHE A 473 -4.18 28.28 -3.12
C PHE A 473 -4.62 29.66 -3.55
N LYS A 474 -4.56 29.94 -4.86
CA LYS A 474 -5.26 31.02 -5.54
C LYS A 474 -5.91 30.47 -6.82
N GLY A 475 -7.16 30.83 -7.06
CA GLY A 475 -7.89 30.48 -8.28
C GLY A 475 -8.58 31.70 -8.88
N GLY A 476 -8.37 31.93 -10.17
CA GLY A 476 -9.01 33.02 -10.94
C GLY A 476 -10.13 32.49 -11.81
N LEU A 477 -11.31 33.11 -11.73
CA LEU A 477 -12.48 32.81 -12.56
C LEU A 477 -12.75 33.99 -13.52
N ASP A 478 -13.13 33.69 -14.76
CA ASP A 478 -13.64 34.69 -15.70
C ASP A 478 -15.13 35.03 -15.44
N ASP A 479 -15.69 35.98 -16.20
CA ASP A 479 -17.09 36.40 -16.06
C ASP A 479 -18.11 35.28 -16.32
N ALA A 480 -17.74 34.24 -17.07
CA ALA A 480 -18.57 33.05 -17.32
C ALA A 480 -18.41 31.97 -16.24
N GLY A 481 -17.58 32.22 -15.20
CA GLY A 481 -17.27 31.26 -14.15
C GLY A 481 -16.32 30.16 -14.61
N GLY A 482 -15.56 30.36 -15.67
CA GLY A 482 -14.50 29.45 -16.13
C GLY A 482 -13.22 29.65 -15.31
N LEU A 483 -12.51 28.56 -14.97
CA LEU A 483 -11.24 28.62 -14.27
C LEU A 483 -10.10 28.97 -15.25
N VAL A 484 -9.55 30.18 -15.12
CA VAL A 484 -8.51 30.72 -16.01
C VAL A 484 -7.12 30.70 -15.40
N ALA A 485 -7.03 30.76 -14.06
CA ALA A 485 -5.75 30.69 -13.35
C ALA A 485 -5.85 29.82 -12.10
N PHE A 486 -4.79 29.08 -11.80
CA PHE A 486 -4.69 28.25 -10.61
C PHE A 486 -3.25 28.24 -10.07
N SER A 487 -3.08 28.47 -8.79
CA SER A 487 -1.77 28.30 -8.14
C SER A 487 -1.90 27.62 -6.79
N ASP A 488 -0.85 26.89 -6.43
CA ASP A 488 -0.64 26.33 -5.11
C ASP A 488 0.81 26.59 -4.67
N HIS A 489 0.99 27.15 -3.49
CA HIS A 489 2.27 27.15 -2.80
C HIS A 489 2.24 26.09 -1.71
N PHE A 490 2.74 24.91 -2.03
CA PHE A 490 2.83 23.77 -1.12
C PHE A 490 4.04 23.90 -0.20
N VAL A 491 3.80 24.06 1.09
CA VAL A 491 4.85 23.99 2.12
C VAL A 491 4.80 22.61 2.76
N THR A 492 5.86 21.84 2.55
CA THR A 492 6.01 20.46 2.97
C THR A 492 7.27 20.24 3.80
N PHE A 493 7.68 19.02 3.96
CA PHE A 493 8.79 18.64 4.82
C PHE A 493 9.94 17.99 4.05
N GLY A 494 11.15 18.20 4.56
CA GLY A 494 12.35 17.58 4.02
C GLY A 494 13.46 17.45 5.05
N ARG A 495 14.55 16.85 4.66
CA ARG A 495 15.74 16.71 5.48
C ARG A 495 16.97 16.82 4.60
N ARG A 496 17.90 17.71 4.97
CA ARG A 496 19.15 17.93 4.23
C ARG A 496 18.92 18.19 2.73
N GLY A 497 17.92 19.00 2.40
CA GLY A 497 17.57 19.37 1.03
C GLY A 497 16.85 18.30 0.20
N LYS A 498 16.49 17.17 0.80
CA LYS A 498 15.67 16.11 0.16
C LYS A 498 14.29 16.10 0.78
N LEU A 499 13.26 15.88 -0.04
CA LEU A 499 11.89 15.67 0.47
C LEU A 499 11.84 14.50 1.43
N ALA A 500 11.06 14.65 2.49
CA ALA A 500 10.70 13.55 3.38
C ALA A 500 9.85 12.52 2.62
N ASP A 501 9.87 11.27 3.06
CA ASP A 501 9.08 10.23 2.40
C ASP A 501 7.59 10.58 2.43
N SER A 502 6.90 10.37 1.31
CA SER A 502 5.48 10.68 1.09
C SER A 502 5.09 12.17 1.21
N ALA A 503 6.08 13.08 1.25
CA ALA A 503 5.90 14.53 1.35
C ALA A 503 5.90 15.26 -0.01
N ALA A 504 5.97 14.53 -1.11
CA ALA A 504 6.00 15.08 -2.47
C ALA A 504 4.60 15.32 -3.05
N MET A 505 4.48 16.25 -3.98
CA MET A 505 3.35 16.44 -4.88
C MET A 505 3.80 16.18 -6.32
N ASP A 506 2.90 15.69 -7.19
CA ASP A 506 3.21 15.50 -8.62
C ASP A 506 3.03 16.81 -9.38
N ALA A 507 3.89 17.05 -10.38
CA ALA A 507 3.75 18.21 -11.28
C ALA A 507 2.46 18.18 -12.12
N ASN A 508 1.85 17.01 -12.27
CA ASN A 508 0.60 16.80 -12.99
C ASN A 508 -0.61 16.59 -12.05
N GLU A 509 -0.51 17.04 -10.78
CA GLU A 509 -1.66 17.04 -9.88
C GLU A 509 -2.83 17.81 -10.51
N PHE A 510 -4.05 17.26 -10.38
CA PHE A 510 -5.24 17.91 -10.96
C PHE A 510 -5.43 19.32 -10.34
N PRO A 511 -5.68 20.40 -11.14
CA PRO A 511 -6.11 20.43 -12.54
C PRO A 511 -5.00 20.75 -13.58
N ALA A 512 -3.75 20.32 -13.36
CA ALA A 512 -2.67 20.51 -14.33
C ALA A 512 -3.06 20.01 -15.73
N GLN A 513 -2.56 20.67 -16.79
CA GLN A 513 -2.88 20.45 -18.21
C GLN A 513 -4.35 20.75 -18.59
N LEU A 514 -5.18 21.20 -17.66
CA LEU A 514 -6.59 21.54 -17.89
C LEU A 514 -6.89 23.03 -17.71
N VAL A 515 -6.00 23.74 -17.02
CA VAL A 515 -6.08 25.19 -16.80
C VAL A 515 -4.94 25.86 -17.56
N PRO A 516 -5.20 26.94 -18.33
CA PRO A 516 -4.18 27.55 -19.19
C PRO A 516 -3.05 28.25 -18.43
N HIS A 517 -3.35 28.79 -17.25
CA HIS A 517 -2.35 29.46 -16.39
C HIS A 517 -2.29 28.75 -15.05
N LEU A 518 -1.24 27.93 -14.85
CA LEU A 518 -1.10 27.11 -13.66
C LEU A 518 0.31 27.16 -13.10
N GLU A 519 0.41 27.27 -11.76
CA GLU A 519 1.68 27.26 -11.07
C GLU A 519 1.62 26.39 -9.81
N TYR A 520 2.56 25.45 -9.66
CA TYR A 520 2.79 24.68 -8.44
C TYR A 520 4.16 25.03 -7.88
N GLY A 521 4.17 25.80 -6.81
CA GLY A 521 5.36 26.15 -6.03
C GLY A 521 5.53 25.24 -4.83
N GLN A 522 6.77 25.04 -4.40
CA GLN A 522 7.10 24.20 -3.26
C GLN A 522 8.16 24.82 -2.38
N SER A 523 7.97 24.75 -1.06
CA SER A 523 8.96 25.07 -0.03
C SER A 523 9.04 23.95 0.99
N MET A 524 10.17 23.81 1.69
CA MET A 524 10.39 22.72 2.65
C MET A 524 10.74 23.25 4.04
N ILE A 525 10.20 22.60 5.07
CA ILE A 525 10.57 22.75 6.47
C ILE A 525 11.44 21.55 6.86
N GLU A 526 12.54 21.79 7.58
CA GLU A 526 13.43 20.72 8.05
C GLU A 526 12.74 19.85 9.10
N LEU A 527 12.78 18.51 8.91
CA LEU A 527 12.07 17.56 9.75
C LEU A 527 13.02 16.50 10.33
N GLY A 528 12.97 16.33 11.65
CA GLY A 528 13.67 15.25 12.37
C GLY A 528 12.83 14.01 12.64
N VAL A 529 11.51 14.11 12.46
CA VAL A 529 10.56 13.00 12.67
C VAL A 529 10.50 12.13 11.41
N PRO A 530 10.52 10.79 11.52
CA PRO A 530 10.45 9.91 10.36
C PRO A 530 9.05 9.94 9.72
N THR A 531 9.03 9.82 8.39
CA THR A 531 7.79 9.76 7.61
C THR A 531 7.76 8.52 6.71
N GLY A 532 6.56 8.11 6.31
CA GLY A 532 6.36 6.96 5.45
C GLY A 532 4.99 6.94 4.76
N PRO A 533 4.76 5.94 3.89
CA PRO A 533 3.54 5.81 3.13
C PRO A 533 2.39 5.28 4.01
N LEU A 534 1.36 6.09 4.24
CA LEU A 534 0.07 5.66 4.75
C LEU A 534 -0.88 5.44 3.57
N ARG A 535 -1.77 4.45 3.65
CA ARG A 535 -2.76 4.04 2.61
C ARG A 535 -3.14 5.19 1.69
N ALA A 536 -3.02 5.00 0.38
CA ALA A 536 -3.09 6.03 -0.65
C ALA A 536 -2.05 7.16 -0.46
N PRO A 537 -0.74 6.84 -0.37
CA PRO A 537 0.30 7.82 -0.05
C PRO A 537 0.21 9.07 -0.91
N ARG A 538 0.40 10.22 -0.29
CA ARG A 538 0.23 11.56 -0.89
C ARG A 538 -1.21 11.87 -1.26
N SER A 539 -1.85 11.06 -2.09
CA SER A 539 -3.21 11.27 -2.58
C SER A 539 -4.26 11.34 -1.46
N ASN A 540 -4.06 10.64 -0.33
CA ASN A 540 -4.93 10.70 0.85
C ASN A 540 -5.03 12.11 1.48
N ALA A 541 -4.05 12.96 1.25
CA ALA A 541 -4.04 14.36 1.71
C ALA A 541 -4.30 15.33 0.56
N LEU A 542 -3.65 15.12 -0.60
CA LEU A 542 -3.81 15.99 -1.77
C LEU A 542 -5.25 15.97 -2.29
N GLY A 543 -5.93 14.83 -2.25
CA GLY A 543 -7.36 14.73 -2.58
C GLY A 543 -8.20 15.71 -1.78
N PHE A 544 -7.97 15.78 -0.46
CA PHE A 544 -8.67 16.72 0.42
C PHE A 544 -8.49 18.18 -0.04
N VAL A 545 -7.25 18.64 -0.15
CA VAL A 545 -7.00 20.07 -0.38
C VAL A 545 -7.41 20.51 -1.79
N PHE A 546 -7.08 19.73 -2.83
CA PHE A 546 -7.41 20.09 -4.22
C PHE A 546 -8.90 20.04 -4.50
N GLN A 547 -9.59 18.95 -4.12
CA GLN A 547 -11.00 18.78 -4.43
C GLN A 547 -11.90 19.67 -3.57
N SER A 548 -11.49 20.04 -2.36
CA SER A 548 -12.20 21.04 -1.55
C SER A 548 -12.03 22.45 -2.12
N PHE A 549 -10.82 22.82 -2.59
CA PHE A 549 -10.63 24.12 -3.21
C PHE A 549 -11.35 24.24 -4.57
N ILE A 550 -11.40 23.19 -5.38
CA ILE A 550 -12.21 23.14 -6.61
C ILE A 550 -13.71 23.35 -6.30
N ASP A 551 -14.17 22.83 -5.18
CA ASP A 551 -15.56 23.04 -4.74
C ASP A 551 -15.82 24.52 -4.33
N GLU A 552 -14.85 25.16 -3.67
CA GLU A 552 -14.93 26.61 -3.38
C GLU A 552 -15.03 27.44 -4.66
N LEU A 553 -14.24 27.10 -5.67
CA LEU A 553 -14.26 27.76 -6.99
C LEU A 553 -15.61 27.54 -7.70
N ALA A 554 -16.18 26.34 -7.66
CA ALA A 554 -17.50 26.05 -8.22
C ALA A 554 -18.59 26.92 -7.58
N HIS A 555 -18.61 27.00 -6.25
CA HIS A 555 -19.55 27.84 -5.52
C HIS A 555 -19.36 29.34 -5.79
N ARG A 556 -18.12 29.82 -5.89
CA ARG A 556 -17.83 31.21 -6.25
C ARG A 556 -18.28 31.54 -7.67
N ALA A 557 -18.20 30.57 -8.58
CA ALA A 557 -18.72 30.69 -9.95
C ALA A 557 -20.26 30.60 -10.04
N GLY A 558 -20.96 30.33 -8.93
CA GLY A 558 -22.39 30.09 -8.92
C GLY A 558 -22.80 28.83 -9.68
N ARG A 559 -21.91 27.84 -9.80
CA ARG A 559 -22.11 26.62 -10.59
C ARG A 559 -22.28 25.40 -9.70
N ASP A 560 -23.07 24.45 -10.19
CA ASP A 560 -23.15 23.12 -9.59
C ASP A 560 -21.75 22.48 -9.47
N PRO A 561 -21.32 21.97 -8.31
CA PRO A 561 -20.00 21.41 -8.12
C PRO A 561 -19.65 20.24 -9.04
N LEU A 562 -20.63 19.39 -9.39
CA LEU A 562 -20.44 18.31 -10.36
C LEU A 562 -20.25 18.87 -11.78
N ALA A 563 -21.16 19.78 -12.21
CA ALA A 563 -21.07 20.40 -13.52
C ALA A 563 -19.77 21.19 -13.71
N PHE A 564 -19.29 21.85 -12.67
CA PHE A 564 -18.00 22.54 -12.69
C PHE A 564 -16.84 21.57 -12.95
N ARG A 565 -16.79 20.43 -12.22
CA ARG A 565 -15.77 19.38 -12.42
C ARG A 565 -15.82 18.79 -13.83
N LEU A 566 -17.02 18.49 -14.32
CA LEU A 566 -17.21 18.00 -15.69
C LEU A 566 -16.75 18.99 -16.75
N SER A 567 -16.96 20.30 -16.51
CA SER A 567 -16.47 21.35 -17.43
C SER A 567 -14.95 21.50 -17.42
N LEU A 568 -14.29 21.31 -16.27
CA LEU A 568 -12.83 21.31 -16.17
C LEU A 568 -12.20 20.11 -16.90
N LEU A 569 -12.82 18.93 -16.80
CA LEU A 569 -12.37 17.75 -17.53
C LEU A 569 -12.49 17.92 -19.05
N GLY A 570 -13.45 18.73 -19.50
CA GLY A 570 -13.63 19.10 -20.90
C GLY A 570 -13.97 17.93 -21.82
N GLU A 571 -13.56 18.02 -23.09
CA GLU A 571 -13.72 16.95 -24.07
C GLU A 571 -12.81 15.76 -23.76
N PRO A 572 -13.19 14.52 -24.17
CA PRO A 572 -12.39 13.32 -23.96
C PRO A 572 -10.96 13.47 -24.48
N ARG A 573 -10.00 13.29 -23.59
CA ARG A 573 -8.56 13.32 -23.89
C ARG A 573 -7.73 12.55 -22.88
N VAL A 574 -6.50 12.22 -23.24
CA VAL A 574 -5.51 11.60 -22.38
C VAL A 574 -4.42 12.63 -22.05
N LEU A 575 -4.22 12.88 -20.76
CA LEU A 575 -3.18 13.77 -20.25
C LEU A 575 -1.95 12.93 -19.90
N VAL A 576 -0.81 13.26 -20.52
CA VAL A 576 0.43 12.50 -20.33
C VAL A 576 0.96 12.69 -18.92
N ASN A 577 1.39 11.60 -18.30
CA ASN A 577 1.96 11.60 -16.95
C ASN A 577 3.27 12.41 -16.86
N SER A 578 3.75 12.67 -15.66
CA SER A 578 4.92 13.51 -15.38
C SER A 578 6.24 13.02 -15.99
N SER A 579 6.32 11.75 -16.40
CA SER A 579 7.50 11.23 -17.12
C SER A 579 7.61 11.73 -18.56
N GLY A 580 6.55 12.34 -19.11
CA GLY A 580 6.46 12.76 -20.51
C GLY A 580 6.41 11.60 -21.52
N LYS A 581 6.36 10.35 -21.04
CA LYS A 581 6.24 9.16 -21.89
C LYS A 581 4.82 8.59 -21.79
N PRO A 582 4.12 8.38 -22.90
CA PRO A 582 2.79 7.79 -22.90
C PRO A 582 2.78 6.44 -22.18
N ASN A 583 1.82 6.28 -21.25
CA ASN A 583 1.60 5.04 -20.53
C ASN A 583 0.11 4.89 -20.20
N ALA A 584 -0.56 3.99 -20.89
CA ALA A 584 -2.02 3.82 -20.80
C ALA A 584 -2.57 3.58 -19.36
N LEU A 585 -1.74 3.08 -18.44
CA LEU A 585 -2.13 2.90 -17.04
C LEU A 585 -1.87 4.15 -16.18
N ARG A 586 -0.84 4.94 -16.49
CA ARG A 586 -0.40 6.08 -15.69
C ARG A 586 -0.92 7.43 -16.21
N ASP A 587 -1.31 7.50 -17.47
CA ASP A 587 -1.84 8.69 -18.08
C ASP A 587 -3.29 8.91 -17.62
N PHE A 588 -3.64 10.17 -17.34
CA PHE A 588 -4.98 10.51 -16.90
C PHE A 588 -5.94 10.62 -18.07
N ASN A 589 -6.95 9.77 -18.11
CA ASN A 589 -7.99 9.77 -19.14
C ASN A 589 -9.24 10.51 -18.64
N THR A 590 -9.53 11.69 -19.22
CA THR A 590 -10.65 12.51 -18.78
C THR A 590 -12.00 11.86 -19.04
N SER A 591 -12.14 11.01 -20.09
CA SER A 591 -13.39 10.28 -20.36
C SER A 591 -13.72 9.30 -19.23
N ARG A 592 -12.75 8.47 -18.81
CA ARG A 592 -12.95 7.53 -17.69
C ARG A 592 -13.36 8.24 -16.40
N MET A 593 -12.74 9.40 -16.12
CA MET A 593 -13.10 10.19 -14.94
C MET A 593 -14.50 10.81 -15.06
N ARG A 594 -14.88 11.26 -16.25
CA ARG A 594 -16.26 11.76 -16.51
C ARG A 594 -17.29 10.66 -16.28
N ASP A 595 -17.01 9.43 -16.76
CA ASP A 595 -17.93 8.31 -16.65
C ASP A 595 -18.17 7.91 -15.17
N VAL A 596 -17.14 7.86 -14.33
CA VAL A 596 -17.31 7.59 -12.88
C VAL A 596 -18.05 8.74 -12.19
N LEU A 597 -17.81 10.01 -12.57
CA LEU A 597 -18.54 11.16 -12.03
C LEU A 597 -20.02 11.15 -12.41
N LEU A 598 -20.37 10.86 -13.64
CA LEU A 598 -21.75 10.77 -14.10
C LEU A 598 -22.48 9.62 -13.40
N ARG A 599 -21.80 8.46 -13.26
CA ARG A 599 -22.40 7.32 -12.59
C ARG A 599 -22.60 7.54 -11.10
N VAL A 600 -21.65 8.18 -10.40
CA VAL A 600 -21.84 8.46 -8.97
C VAL A 600 -22.97 9.48 -8.74
N ALA A 601 -23.13 10.43 -9.64
CA ALA A 601 -24.25 11.37 -9.60
C ALA A 601 -25.62 10.67 -9.76
N GLU A 602 -25.69 9.69 -10.66
CA GLU A 602 -26.90 8.89 -10.88
C GLU A 602 -27.24 8.05 -9.62
N VAL A 603 -26.28 7.23 -9.14
CA VAL A 603 -26.56 6.30 -8.01
C VAL A 603 -26.79 7.02 -6.69
N SER A 604 -26.23 8.23 -6.52
CA SER A 604 -26.43 9.05 -5.32
C SER A 604 -27.64 9.97 -5.40
N ASP A 605 -28.38 9.96 -6.51
CA ASP A 605 -29.48 10.91 -6.75
C ASP A 605 -29.04 12.37 -6.50
N TRP A 606 -27.94 12.77 -7.17
CA TRP A 606 -27.33 14.09 -7.02
C TRP A 606 -28.27 15.24 -7.38
N SER A 607 -29.18 15.01 -8.34
CA SER A 607 -30.12 16.01 -8.86
C SER A 607 -31.11 16.52 -7.80
N HIS A 608 -31.41 15.69 -6.79
CA HIS A 608 -32.35 16.05 -5.70
C HIS A 608 -31.62 16.47 -4.41
N ARG A 609 -30.30 16.78 -4.44
CA ARG A 609 -29.56 17.20 -3.26
C ARG A 609 -30.10 18.45 -2.55
N ASP A 610 -30.73 19.36 -3.29
CA ASP A 610 -31.31 20.61 -2.74
C ASP A 610 -32.62 20.37 -2.00
N ALA A 611 -33.22 19.18 -2.12
CA ALA A 611 -34.45 18.77 -1.41
C ALA A 611 -34.15 18.07 -0.07
N LEU A 612 -32.91 18.01 0.36
CA LEU A 612 -32.51 17.36 1.62
C LEU A 612 -33.01 18.19 2.84
N PRO A 613 -33.20 17.54 4.00
CA PRO A 613 -33.53 18.24 5.24
C PRO A 613 -32.52 19.34 5.59
N GLN A 614 -32.94 20.31 6.36
CA GLN A 614 -32.06 21.37 6.85
C GLN A 614 -30.85 20.77 7.56
N ARG A 615 -29.65 21.35 7.36
CA ARG A 615 -28.38 20.90 7.89
C ARG A 615 -27.96 19.52 7.41
N THR A 616 -28.58 19.01 6.36
CA THR A 616 -28.11 17.82 5.63
C THR A 616 -27.60 18.23 4.25
N GLY A 617 -26.44 17.74 3.85
CA GLY A 617 -25.86 18.09 2.56
C GLY A 617 -25.23 16.89 1.87
N LYS A 618 -25.13 16.96 0.54
CA LYS A 618 -24.31 16.07 -0.29
C LYS A 618 -23.09 16.81 -0.81
N GLY A 619 -21.94 16.18 -0.79
CA GLY A 619 -20.71 16.67 -1.40
C GLY A 619 -20.12 15.65 -2.35
N VAL A 620 -19.56 16.10 -3.47
CA VAL A 620 -18.96 15.28 -4.51
C VAL A 620 -17.47 15.57 -4.65
N ALA A 621 -16.69 14.52 -4.87
CA ALA A 621 -15.27 14.63 -5.23
C ALA A 621 -14.85 13.46 -6.11
N PHE A 622 -13.70 13.61 -6.78
CA PHE A 622 -13.07 12.53 -7.52
C PHE A 622 -11.56 12.55 -7.34
N TYR A 623 -10.93 11.42 -7.65
CA TYR A 623 -9.48 11.36 -7.70
C TYR A 623 -8.98 10.23 -8.60
N PHE A 624 -7.85 10.46 -9.27
CA PHE A 624 -7.09 9.44 -9.99
C PHE A 624 -5.83 9.13 -9.20
N SER A 625 -5.74 7.95 -8.67
CA SER A 625 -4.53 7.48 -7.99
C SER A 625 -4.40 5.97 -8.08
N HIS A 626 -3.18 5.47 -7.94
CA HIS A 626 -2.92 4.02 -7.92
C HIS A 626 -3.53 3.31 -9.14
N LEU A 627 -3.54 3.99 -10.30
CA LEU A 627 -4.06 3.52 -11.59
C LEU A 627 -5.60 3.37 -11.63
N GLY A 628 -6.33 3.80 -10.60
CA GLY A 628 -7.79 3.70 -10.50
C GLY A 628 -8.46 5.08 -10.59
N TYR A 629 -9.63 5.14 -11.20
CA TYR A 629 -10.48 6.32 -11.31
C TYR A 629 -11.64 6.18 -10.34
N PHE A 630 -11.76 7.09 -9.38
CA PHE A 630 -12.81 7.03 -8.36
C PHE A 630 -13.51 8.37 -8.21
N ALA A 631 -14.85 8.32 -8.11
CA ALA A 631 -15.69 9.45 -7.73
C ALA A 631 -16.62 9.03 -6.60
N GLU A 632 -16.82 9.94 -5.66
CA GLU A 632 -17.61 9.68 -4.46
C GLU A 632 -18.56 10.83 -4.14
N VAL A 633 -19.71 10.44 -3.61
CA VAL A 633 -20.67 11.35 -2.99
C VAL A 633 -20.86 10.94 -1.55
N VAL A 634 -20.69 11.88 -0.64
CA VAL A 634 -20.99 11.71 0.79
C VAL A 634 -22.22 12.52 1.13
N GLN A 635 -23.16 11.92 1.86
CA GLN A 635 -24.25 12.62 2.53
C GLN A 635 -23.98 12.68 4.02
N ALA A 636 -24.06 13.88 4.59
CA ALA A 636 -23.84 14.10 6.01
C ALA A 636 -24.84 15.09 6.59
N THR A 637 -25.23 14.86 7.84
CA THR A 637 -26.08 15.75 8.64
C THR A 637 -25.26 16.35 9.77
N VAL A 638 -25.31 17.68 9.93
CA VAL A 638 -24.60 18.40 10.99
C VAL A 638 -25.59 18.88 12.05
N ALA A 639 -25.52 18.33 13.25
CA ALA A 639 -26.37 18.72 14.37
C ALA A 639 -26.12 20.18 14.80
N ALA A 640 -27.05 20.77 15.55
CA ALA A 640 -26.87 22.13 16.11
C ALA A 640 -25.67 22.21 17.06
N SER A 641 -25.30 21.08 17.71
CA SER A 641 -24.10 20.93 18.54
C SER A 641 -22.78 20.95 17.75
N GLY A 642 -22.84 20.89 16.40
CA GLY A 642 -21.69 20.76 15.54
C GLY A 642 -21.29 19.30 15.23
N ASP A 643 -21.93 18.32 15.86
CA ASP A 643 -21.63 16.91 15.61
C ASP A 643 -22.01 16.51 14.17
N VAL A 644 -21.11 15.81 13.52
CA VAL A 644 -21.29 15.32 12.14
C VAL A 644 -21.76 13.87 12.17
N LYS A 645 -22.95 13.63 11.63
CA LYS A 645 -23.47 12.30 11.36
C LYS A 645 -23.22 11.95 9.90
N LEU A 646 -22.54 10.84 9.67
CA LEU A 646 -22.35 10.28 8.34
C LEU A 646 -23.60 9.48 7.94
N ASP A 647 -24.32 9.91 6.90
CA ASP A 647 -25.57 9.28 6.52
C ASP A 647 -25.37 8.19 5.46
N HIS A 648 -24.57 8.45 4.41
CA HIS A 648 -24.32 7.52 3.33
C HIS A 648 -23.07 7.91 2.51
N VAL A 649 -22.40 6.91 1.92
CA VAL A 649 -21.32 7.09 0.95
C VAL A 649 -21.61 6.27 -0.30
N TRP A 650 -21.65 6.90 -1.46
CA TRP A 650 -21.70 6.26 -2.76
C TRP A 650 -20.33 6.36 -3.42
N VAL A 651 -19.80 5.22 -3.86
CA VAL A 651 -18.49 5.12 -4.49
C VAL A 651 -18.65 4.50 -5.86
N VAL A 652 -18.11 5.15 -6.89
CA VAL A 652 -18.01 4.58 -8.22
C VAL A 652 -16.54 4.53 -8.63
N GLY A 653 -16.08 3.36 -9.03
CA GLY A 653 -14.69 3.12 -9.47
C GLY A 653 -14.60 2.49 -10.85
N ASP A 654 -13.58 2.90 -11.62
CA ASP A 654 -13.13 2.22 -12.83
C ASP A 654 -11.70 1.72 -12.58
N VAL A 655 -11.56 0.39 -12.52
CA VAL A 655 -10.29 -0.32 -12.35
C VAL A 655 -10.01 -1.29 -13.51
N GLY A 656 -10.64 -1.05 -14.65
CA GLY A 656 -10.41 -1.80 -15.89
C GLY A 656 -11.42 -2.91 -16.15
N SER A 657 -10.98 -3.90 -16.94
CA SER A 657 -11.87 -4.90 -17.55
C SER A 657 -12.32 -6.02 -16.62
N GLN A 658 -11.70 -6.18 -15.44
CA GLN A 658 -11.99 -7.34 -14.61
C GLN A 658 -11.85 -7.05 -13.10
N ILE A 659 -12.90 -7.38 -12.36
CA ILE A 659 -12.87 -7.54 -10.91
C ILE A 659 -12.69 -9.04 -10.62
N VAL A 660 -11.55 -9.43 -10.07
CA VAL A 660 -11.22 -10.86 -9.85
C VAL A 660 -12.11 -11.45 -8.76
N ASN A 661 -12.22 -10.77 -7.60
CA ASN A 661 -13.08 -11.19 -6.49
C ASN A 661 -13.96 -10.02 -6.04
N PRO A 662 -15.23 -9.94 -6.46
CA PRO A 662 -16.14 -8.86 -6.09
C PRO A 662 -16.31 -8.67 -4.58
N SER A 663 -16.34 -9.74 -3.78
CA SER A 663 -16.42 -9.65 -2.32
C SER A 663 -15.21 -8.91 -1.73
N GLY A 664 -14.01 -9.26 -2.19
CA GLY A 664 -12.78 -8.57 -1.77
C GLY A 664 -12.75 -7.11 -2.24
N ALA A 665 -13.23 -6.84 -3.46
CA ALA A 665 -13.28 -5.50 -4.03
C ALA A 665 -14.16 -4.56 -3.20
N GLU A 666 -15.38 -4.97 -2.88
CA GLU A 666 -16.30 -4.19 -2.04
C GLU A 666 -15.70 -3.93 -0.65
N ASN A 667 -15.12 -4.95 0.00
CA ASN A 667 -14.46 -4.78 1.30
C ASN A 667 -13.32 -3.77 1.25
N GLN A 668 -12.55 -3.71 0.17
CA GLN A 668 -11.48 -2.74 0.01
C GLN A 668 -12.00 -1.31 -0.16
N VAL A 669 -13.06 -1.12 -0.95
CA VAL A 669 -13.70 0.19 -1.16
C VAL A 669 -14.33 0.68 0.15
N GLN A 670 -15.10 -0.16 0.82
CA GLN A 670 -15.72 0.17 2.11
C GLN A 670 -14.66 0.54 3.15
N GLY A 671 -13.60 -0.28 3.27
CA GLY A 671 -12.50 -0.01 4.19
C GLY A 671 -11.74 1.27 3.85
N ALA A 672 -11.58 1.63 2.58
CA ALA A 672 -10.93 2.87 2.15
C ALA A 672 -11.75 4.10 2.50
N ALA A 673 -13.06 4.06 2.24
CA ALA A 673 -13.97 5.15 2.60
C ALA A 673 -14.01 5.37 4.12
N LEU A 674 -14.16 4.29 4.91
CA LEU A 674 -14.19 4.39 6.39
C LEU A 674 -12.86 4.87 6.98
N ASP A 675 -11.73 4.48 6.40
CA ASP A 675 -10.39 4.93 6.79
C ASP A 675 -10.23 6.45 6.56
N GLY A 676 -10.61 6.94 5.37
CA GLY A 676 -10.59 8.37 5.05
C GLY A 676 -11.52 9.19 5.94
N LEU A 677 -12.75 8.71 6.21
CA LEU A 677 -13.69 9.38 7.11
C LEU A 677 -13.17 9.43 8.55
N GLY A 678 -12.57 8.34 9.04
CA GLY A 678 -11.93 8.29 10.35
C GLY A 678 -10.77 9.27 10.48
N ALA A 679 -9.94 9.36 9.45
CA ALA A 679 -8.84 10.34 9.40
C ALA A 679 -9.35 11.78 9.42
N ALA A 680 -10.43 12.08 8.68
CA ALA A 680 -11.03 13.42 8.64
C ALA A 680 -11.66 13.85 9.98
N LEU A 681 -12.27 12.91 10.72
CA LEU A 681 -13.07 13.23 11.89
C LEU A 681 -12.29 13.21 13.21
N GLY A 682 -11.21 12.42 13.34
CA GLY A 682 -10.66 12.21 14.68
C GLY A 682 -9.19 11.85 14.79
N GLN A 683 -8.46 11.76 13.68
CA GLN A 683 -7.07 11.33 13.73
C GLN A 683 -6.10 12.50 13.51
N ALA A 684 -5.19 12.68 14.43
CA ALA A 684 -4.08 13.61 14.31
C ALA A 684 -2.91 13.14 15.16
N ILE A 685 -1.70 13.39 14.69
CA ILE A 685 -0.47 13.27 15.47
C ILE A 685 0.11 14.66 15.65
N THR A 686 0.32 15.03 16.90
CA THR A 686 0.90 16.30 17.33
C THR A 686 2.33 16.07 17.83
N ILE A 687 3.25 16.84 17.32
CA ILE A 687 4.63 16.88 17.78
C ILE A 687 4.75 18.00 18.82
N ASP A 688 5.24 17.69 20.00
CA ASP A 688 5.60 18.65 21.05
C ASP A 688 7.02 18.39 21.52
N ARG A 689 7.90 19.37 21.35
CA ARG A 689 9.32 19.25 21.69
C ARG A 689 9.96 17.95 21.18
N GLY A 690 9.71 17.63 19.91
CA GLY A 690 10.24 16.46 19.23
C GLY A 690 9.60 15.11 19.64
N ARG A 691 8.59 15.12 20.50
CA ARG A 691 7.84 13.93 20.96
C ARG A 691 6.47 13.87 20.32
N VAL A 692 5.96 12.69 20.14
CA VAL A 692 4.56 12.48 19.78
C VAL A 692 3.70 12.53 21.04
N ALA A 693 2.69 13.39 21.03
CA ALA A 693 1.80 13.59 22.18
C ALA A 693 0.79 12.44 22.37
N GLN A 694 0.31 11.86 21.27
CA GLN A 694 -0.68 10.78 21.29
C GLN A 694 -0.02 9.45 21.66
N ALA A 695 -0.76 8.59 22.35
CA ALA A 695 -0.24 7.32 22.84
C ALA A 695 -1.20 6.13 22.69
N ASN A 696 -2.51 6.37 22.57
CA ASN A 696 -3.51 5.30 22.50
C ASN A 696 -4.78 5.78 21.77
N PHE A 697 -5.77 4.91 21.60
CA PHE A 697 -7.04 5.16 20.89
C PHE A 697 -7.96 6.19 21.57
N ASP A 698 -7.70 6.59 22.79
CA ASP A 698 -8.33 7.74 23.44
C ASP A 698 -7.87 9.08 22.88
N SER A 699 -6.63 9.13 22.41
CA SER A 699 -5.97 10.33 21.86
C SER A 699 -5.87 10.30 20.33
N VAL A 700 -5.90 9.13 19.68
CA VAL A 700 -6.06 8.94 18.24
C VAL A 700 -7.34 8.14 18.01
N LYS A 701 -8.43 8.82 17.64
CA LYS A 701 -9.77 8.22 17.63
C LYS A 701 -10.10 7.58 16.28
N PRO A 702 -10.02 6.25 16.13
CA PRO A 702 -10.53 5.59 14.93
C PRO A 702 -12.07 5.69 14.88
N LEU A 703 -12.62 5.66 13.66
CA LEU A 703 -14.07 5.59 13.47
C LEU A 703 -14.60 4.28 14.06
N ARG A 704 -15.68 4.36 14.84
CA ARG A 704 -16.32 3.19 15.45
C ARG A 704 -17.44 2.64 14.56
N ILE A 705 -17.81 1.39 14.79
CA ILE A 705 -18.82 0.69 13.99
C ILE A 705 -20.20 1.37 14.05
N ASP A 706 -20.55 1.97 15.17
CA ASP A 706 -21.80 2.71 15.37
C ASP A 706 -21.83 4.10 14.69
N GLN A 707 -20.66 4.58 14.26
CA GLN A 707 -20.49 5.85 13.54
C GLN A 707 -20.32 5.61 12.02
N ALA A 708 -20.08 4.37 11.61
CA ALA A 708 -19.80 4.04 10.22
C ALA A 708 -21.08 4.15 9.36
N PRO A 709 -21.06 4.91 8.25
CA PRO A 709 -22.18 4.98 7.33
C PRO A 709 -22.27 3.72 6.47
N PRO A 710 -23.44 3.44 5.85
CA PRO A 710 -23.50 2.57 4.69
C PRO A 710 -22.58 3.09 3.58
N VAL A 711 -21.77 2.19 2.98
CA VAL A 711 -20.91 2.47 1.83
C VAL A 711 -21.35 1.59 0.68
N GLU A 712 -21.84 2.20 -0.39
CA GLU A 712 -22.34 1.54 -1.57
C GLU A 712 -21.31 1.66 -2.70
N ALA A 713 -20.75 0.52 -3.14
CA ALA A 713 -19.69 0.46 -4.13
C ALA A 713 -20.21 -0.03 -5.49
N HIS A 714 -19.90 0.72 -6.54
CA HIS A 714 -20.20 0.39 -7.93
C HIS A 714 -18.92 0.39 -8.76
N PHE A 715 -18.84 -0.50 -9.73
CA PHE A 715 -17.69 -0.60 -10.62
C PHE A 715 -18.12 -0.50 -12.08
N LEU A 716 -17.44 0.36 -12.83
CA LEU A 716 -17.53 0.40 -14.28
C LEU A 716 -16.57 -0.63 -14.86
N THR A 717 -17.04 -1.42 -15.82
CA THR A 717 -16.21 -2.33 -16.59
C THR A 717 -15.80 -1.67 -17.90
N THR A 718 -14.51 -1.59 -18.17
CA THR A 718 -13.93 -0.97 -19.36
C THR A 718 -12.94 -1.92 -20.04
N ASP A 719 -12.49 -1.61 -21.27
CA ASP A 719 -11.53 -2.45 -21.99
C ASP A 719 -10.07 -2.23 -21.55
N HIS A 720 -9.85 -1.46 -20.48
CA HIS A 720 -8.50 -1.24 -19.95
C HIS A 720 -8.01 -2.43 -19.12
N PRO A 721 -6.69 -2.64 -19.03
CA PRO A 721 -6.12 -3.68 -18.20
C PRO A 721 -6.58 -3.56 -16.72
N PRO A 722 -6.82 -4.68 -16.02
CA PRO A 722 -7.23 -4.65 -14.62
C PRO A 722 -6.19 -4.00 -13.72
N THR A 723 -6.64 -3.12 -12.81
CA THR A 723 -5.80 -2.46 -11.81
C THR A 723 -6.23 -2.83 -10.39
N GLY A 724 -5.44 -2.39 -9.39
CA GLY A 724 -5.78 -2.60 -7.99
C GLY A 724 -6.74 -1.55 -7.44
N LEU A 725 -7.42 -1.87 -6.36
CA LEU A 725 -8.42 -1.00 -5.74
C LEU A 725 -8.32 -0.92 -4.21
N GLY A 726 -7.18 -1.31 -3.65
CA GLY A 726 -6.95 -1.24 -2.20
C GLY A 726 -6.84 0.17 -1.63
N GLU A 727 -6.52 1.16 -2.46
CA GLU A 727 -6.17 2.52 -2.06
C GLU A 727 -7.00 3.62 -2.75
N PRO A 728 -7.36 3.55 -4.05
CA PRO A 728 -7.83 4.72 -4.80
C PRO A 728 -9.22 5.23 -4.39
N ALA A 729 -10.00 4.48 -3.62
CA ALA A 729 -11.27 4.95 -3.04
C ALA A 729 -11.09 5.81 -1.78
N LEU A 730 -9.87 5.96 -1.22
CA LEU A 730 -9.66 6.79 -0.03
C LEU A 730 -9.57 8.30 -0.35
N PRO A 731 -8.83 8.75 -1.38
CA PRO A 731 -8.62 10.17 -1.61
C PRO A 731 -9.89 11.00 -1.82
N PRO A 732 -10.94 10.57 -2.54
CA PRO A 732 -12.11 11.40 -2.78
C PRO A 732 -13.09 11.49 -1.60
N VAL A 733 -13.08 10.55 -0.63
CA VAL A 733 -14.08 10.56 0.44
C VAL A 733 -13.93 11.75 1.40
N ILE A 734 -12.69 12.15 1.70
CA ILE A 734 -12.41 13.25 2.64
C ILE A 734 -12.96 14.57 2.10
N PRO A 735 -12.61 15.01 0.87
CA PRO A 735 -13.19 16.23 0.33
C PRO A 735 -14.68 16.11 0.05
N ALA A 736 -15.21 14.95 -0.31
CA ALA A 736 -16.65 14.76 -0.46
C ALA A 736 -17.39 15.01 0.87
N LEU A 737 -16.85 14.53 2.01
CA LEU A 737 -17.38 14.85 3.34
C LEU A 737 -17.28 16.36 3.65
N CYS A 738 -16.13 16.99 3.41
CA CYS A 738 -15.95 18.42 3.67
C CYS A 738 -16.92 19.29 2.83
N ASN A 739 -17.16 18.90 1.58
CA ASN A 739 -18.10 19.55 0.69
C ASN A 739 -19.56 19.30 1.12
N ALA A 740 -19.91 18.12 1.64
CA ALA A 740 -21.21 17.82 2.24
C ALA A 740 -21.48 18.68 3.48
N ILE A 741 -20.49 18.85 4.35
CA ILE A 741 -20.57 19.74 5.52
C ILE A 741 -20.80 21.19 5.08
N PHE A 742 -20.09 21.66 4.05
CA PHE A 742 -20.32 22.99 3.51
C PHE A 742 -21.73 23.14 2.95
N ALA A 743 -22.21 22.18 2.18
CA ALA A 743 -23.59 22.19 1.67
C ALA A 743 -24.64 22.22 2.79
N ALA A 744 -24.38 21.55 3.92
CA ALA A 744 -25.25 21.49 5.09
C ALA A 744 -25.23 22.77 5.95
N THR A 745 -24.11 23.50 5.99
CA THR A 745 -23.85 24.52 7.01
C THR A 745 -23.37 25.87 6.47
N GLY A 746 -22.90 25.93 5.23
CA GLY A 746 -22.18 27.08 4.67
C GLY A 746 -20.77 27.29 5.21
N LYS A 747 -20.25 26.37 6.06
CA LYS A 747 -18.93 26.48 6.69
C LYS A 747 -17.90 25.61 5.98
N ARG A 748 -16.82 26.22 5.49
CA ARG A 748 -15.72 25.50 4.80
C ARG A 748 -14.78 24.82 5.79
N ILE A 749 -14.43 23.58 5.47
CA ILE A 749 -13.39 22.82 6.19
C ILE A 749 -12.09 22.98 5.41
N ARG A 750 -11.12 23.67 6.00
CA ARG A 750 -9.80 23.93 5.41
C ARG A 750 -8.65 23.34 6.23
N SER A 751 -8.95 22.78 7.38
CA SER A 751 -7.98 22.09 8.25
C SER A 751 -8.56 20.77 8.74
N LEU A 752 -7.71 19.74 8.85
CA LEU A 752 -8.07 18.45 9.43
C LEU A 752 -7.33 18.25 10.77
N PRO A 753 -7.90 17.47 11.70
CA PRO A 753 -9.25 16.89 11.68
C PRO A 753 -10.33 17.95 11.78
N ILE A 754 -11.56 17.57 11.41
CA ILE A 754 -12.73 18.46 11.44
C ILE A 754 -13.05 18.86 12.88
N GLU A 755 -13.03 20.16 13.16
CA GLU A 755 -13.36 20.69 14.48
C GLU A 755 -14.87 20.93 14.60
N THR A 756 -15.54 20.10 15.39
CA THR A 756 -17.01 20.16 15.58
C THR A 756 -17.49 21.49 16.21
N GLU A 757 -16.65 22.11 17.08
CA GLU A 757 -16.94 23.43 17.67
C GLU A 757 -17.14 24.51 16.60
N ALA A 758 -16.35 24.47 15.51
CA ALA A 758 -16.47 25.41 14.39
C ALA A 758 -17.78 25.23 13.60
N LEU A 759 -18.49 24.10 13.76
CA LEU A 759 -19.70 23.73 13.04
C LEU A 759 -20.99 24.05 13.82
N LYS A 760 -20.90 24.48 15.08
CA LYS A 760 -22.08 24.86 15.89
C LYS A 760 -22.94 25.90 15.20
N ALA A 761 -24.29 25.78 15.36
CA ALA A 761 -25.27 26.65 14.76
C ALA A 761 -25.19 28.10 15.29
#